data_c98b5bc88af6c0dfac43d6cc6deb03d4
#
_entry.id   c98b5bc88af6c0dfac43d6cc6deb03d4
#
_cell.length_a   1.000
_cell.length_b   1.000
_cell.length_c   1.000
_cell.angle_alpha   90.00
_cell.angle_beta   90.00
_cell.angle_gamma   90.00
#
_symmetry.space_group_name_H-M   'P 1'
#
loop_
_entity.id
_entity.type
_entity.pdbx_description
1 polymer ?
#
loop_
_entity_poly.entity_id
_entity_poly.type
_entity_poly.pdbx_seq_one_letter_code
_entity_poly.pdbx_strand_id
1 'polypeptide(L)'
;MKTLIFTLFFYGFLFHGILSANNPSTEKEAATLARNFYFERINQVNLVDFDEIVIDDVRLFSKDHHDIYYMINLHTGFVLISATKNTFPVLAYSFKSKFEIPEQNSNTAAWLEQYERQIKTAIENQAQPTNLTVATWEKYLDPDFMEKYTKPSYRSVEPMLVSKWDQGIYYNAACPADPSGVGGHCVTGCVATALGQLVYYFRFPESGTGSYTYEDPNYGTISANYADANYDFDQMMNELNDPNPEVAELIFHLGVACDMVYGPQSSGMYNHKAAYALKTFFKYSPETQYIYRDSTSMDWDSLLVTHLDQKIPMYYAGWSVPNINGHAFIVDGYQDEHFYHFNWGWGGSNDGYFYTEELSPGGNNFNLAQELIINAFPDTNNFTYPNFCSGNHDIDYMRGTFTDGSFPVYNYQNNSECQWLINPQNEQDSVTNITLSFQRFKLETDVDFVNVFDGESTSAPLLGSFSGDQIPNSISSTGNKMLVTFESDNQNTMPGFLASFESNQPSWCSGTTVKLEQHGEFSDGSHNFFYNNSSTCMWQIMPINANTVTVYFTNFDIEAGQDHVKIYDSQTMELLADYSGYYPPDAPPPPLTSLSGKIFFLFHSDESGRGQGWEAGYYSDLVNIKNIDEENTFTVFPIPAQNILNISFNNEITKPGEILLIDQLGRIVLKAVIEDFPSNMISLDISGIKSGIYFL
;
A
#
# COMPACT_ATOMS: atom_id res chain seq x y z
N MET A 1 -83.11 49.87 34.87
CA MET A 1 -81.63 49.93 34.88
C MET A 1 -81.10 48.52 34.75
N LYS A 2 -80.63 48.16 33.56
CA LYS A 2 -80.03 46.83 33.26
C LYS A 2 -78.53 47.02 33.10
N THR A 3 -77.75 46.40 33.97
CA THR A 3 -76.27 46.43 33.98
C THR A 3 -75.82 45.37 33.04
N LEU A 4 -75.05 45.76 32.01
CA LEU A 4 -74.37 44.87 31.04
C LEU A 4 -73.03 44.55 31.55
N ILE A 5 -72.74 43.24 31.78
CA ILE A 5 -71.37 42.72 32.13
C ILE A 5 -70.72 42.30 30.83
N PHE A 6 -69.62 42.97 30.47
CA PHE A 6 -68.70 42.59 29.36
C PHE A 6 -67.70 41.61 29.90
N THR A 7 -67.72 40.36 29.40
CA THR A 7 -66.66 39.37 29.65
C THR A 7 -65.65 39.44 28.53
N LEU A 8 -64.39 39.88 28.82
CA LEU A 8 -63.33 39.85 27.90
C LEU A 8 -62.74 38.43 27.84
N PHE A 9 -62.85 37.80 26.67
CA PHE A 9 -62.10 36.58 26.37
C PHE A 9 -60.68 36.97 25.94
N PHE A 10 -59.69 36.60 26.74
CA PHE A 10 -58.27 36.65 26.36
C PHE A 10 -57.96 35.40 25.52
N TYR A 11 -57.85 35.58 24.19
CA TYR A 11 -57.23 34.56 23.34
C TYR A 11 -55.74 34.61 23.56
N GLY A 12 -55.20 33.63 24.31
CA GLY A 12 -53.80 33.37 24.37
C GLY A 12 -53.30 32.84 23.02
N PHE A 13 -52.68 33.69 22.22
CA PHE A 13 -51.88 33.25 21.10
C PHE A 13 -50.64 32.52 21.68
N LEU A 14 -50.65 31.20 21.64
CA LEU A 14 -49.45 30.40 21.69
C LEU A 14 -48.63 30.79 20.45
N PHE A 15 -47.63 31.64 20.66
CA PHE A 15 -46.54 31.79 19.72
C PHE A 15 -45.84 30.45 19.63
N HIS A 16 -46.20 29.60 18.67
CA HIS A 16 -45.28 28.62 18.15
C HIS A 16 -44.16 29.43 17.52
N GLY A 17 -42.96 29.39 18.16
CA GLY A 17 -41.79 29.99 17.59
C GLY A 17 -41.65 29.45 16.16
N ILE A 18 -41.66 30.38 15.20
CA ILE A 18 -41.25 30.07 13.83
C ILE A 18 -39.81 29.64 13.98
N LEU A 19 -39.55 28.33 13.91
CA LEU A 19 -38.20 27.78 13.77
C LEU A 19 -37.56 28.48 12.59
N SER A 20 -36.44 29.06 12.84
CA SER A 20 -35.62 29.78 11.84
C SER A 20 -35.49 28.92 10.59
N ALA A 21 -35.71 29.51 9.44
CA ALA A 21 -35.72 28.88 8.13
C ALA A 21 -34.42 28.15 7.72
N ASN A 22 -33.37 28.33 8.47
CA ASN A 22 -32.13 27.60 8.38
C ASN A 22 -31.74 27.18 9.81
N ASN A 23 -31.60 25.86 10.05
CA ASN A 23 -31.26 25.29 11.36
C ASN A 23 -29.87 24.65 11.29
N PRO A 24 -28.76 25.46 11.21
CA PRO A 24 -27.43 24.95 11.07
C PRO A 24 -27.02 24.14 12.30
N SER A 25 -26.27 23.07 12.09
CA SER A 25 -25.54 22.43 13.15
C SER A 25 -24.21 23.15 13.39
N THR A 26 -23.73 23.13 14.62
CA THR A 26 -22.42 23.66 14.97
C THR A 26 -21.37 22.58 14.92
N GLU A 27 -20.10 22.96 14.75
CA GLU A 27 -18.96 22.04 14.81
C GLU A 27 -18.96 21.17 16.10
N LYS A 28 -19.27 21.81 17.23
CA LYS A 28 -19.37 21.10 18.52
C LYS A 28 -20.50 20.07 18.54
N GLU A 29 -21.65 20.40 17.99
CA GLU A 29 -22.77 19.45 17.87
C GLU A 29 -22.43 18.31 16.93
N ALA A 30 -21.82 18.61 15.78
CA ALA A 30 -21.38 17.60 14.83
C ALA A 30 -20.36 16.63 15.45
N ALA A 31 -19.36 17.16 16.16
CA ALA A 31 -18.35 16.35 16.88
C ALA A 31 -18.96 15.48 17.97
N THR A 32 -19.91 16.04 18.76
CA THR A 32 -20.61 15.27 19.83
C THR A 32 -21.45 14.16 19.21
N LEU A 33 -22.23 14.46 18.19
CA LEU A 33 -23.06 13.48 17.50
C LEU A 33 -22.21 12.38 16.87
N ALA A 34 -21.14 12.74 16.17
CA ALA A 34 -20.23 11.78 15.54
C ALA A 34 -19.63 10.80 16.56
N ARG A 35 -19.15 11.30 17.71
CA ARG A 35 -18.57 10.46 18.76
C ARG A 35 -19.60 9.48 19.34
N ASN A 36 -20.79 9.97 19.69
CA ASN A 36 -21.85 9.14 20.26
C ASN A 36 -22.38 8.10 19.26
N PHE A 37 -22.56 8.50 18.03
CA PHE A 37 -22.97 7.61 16.93
C PHE A 37 -21.90 6.54 16.66
N TYR A 38 -20.65 6.94 16.51
CA TYR A 38 -19.53 6.02 16.25
C TYR A 38 -19.39 4.99 17.36
N PHE A 39 -19.49 5.42 18.63
CA PHE A 39 -19.47 4.52 19.78
C PHE A 39 -20.58 3.46 19.69
N GLU A 40 -21.82 3.87 19.42
CA GLU A 40 -22.94 2.93 19.28
C GLU A 40 -22.71 1.92 18.16
N ARG A 41 -22.18 2.39 17.02
CA ARG A 41 -22.00 1.57 15.81
C ARG A 41 -20.82 0.61 15.90
N ILE A 42 -19.69 1.06 16.40
CA ILE A 42 -18.50 0.20 16.51
C ILE A 42 -18.72 -0.91 17.55
N ASN A 43 -19.47 -0.65 18.60
CA ASN A 43 -19.80 -1.63 19.61
C ASN A 43 -20.77 -2.74 19.15
N GLN A 44 -21.29 -2.67 17.92
CA GLN A 44 -21.96 -3.82 17.29
C GLN A 44 -20.95 -4.89 16.85
N VAL A 45 -19.73 -4.46 16.45
CA VAL A 45 -18.68 -5.29 15.84
C VAL A 45 -17.59 -5.59 16.85
N ASN A 46 -17.04 -4.56 17.49
CA ASN A 46 -15.94 -4.65 18.45
C ASN A 46 -16.30 -3.92 19.73
N LEU A 47 -15.93 -4.48 20.89
CA LEU A 47 -16.10 -3.80 22.16
C LEU A 47 -15.01 -2.74 22.33
N VAL A 48 -15.41 -1.46 22.38
CA VAL A 48 -14.53 -0.31 22.54
C VAL A 48 -15.09 0.59 23.64
N ASP A 49 -14.24 1.05 24.54
CA ASP A 49 -14.63 1.99 25.57
C ASP A 49 -14.88 3.39 25.00
N PHE A 50 -15.84 4.12 25.57
CA PHE A 50 -16.19 5.45 25.07
C PHE A 50 -15.01 6.43 25.08
N ASP A 51 -14.13 6.33 26.06
CA ASP A 51 -12.94 7.19 26.19
C ASP A 51 -11.87 6.90 25.12
N GLU A 52 -11.92 5.74 24.48
CA GLU A 52 -11.04 5.39 23.36
C GLU A 52 -11.49 6.01 22.03
N ILE A 53 -12.72 6.52 21.97
CA ILE A 53 -13.25 7.21 20.79
C ILE A 53 -12.67 8.63 20.75
N VAL A 54 -11.55 8.79 20.08
CA VAL A 54 -10.83 10.07 19.95
C VAL A 54 -11.08 10.66 18.58
N ILE A 55 -11.46 11.95 18.54
CA ILE A 55 -11.57 12.73 17.31
C ILE A 55 -10.20 13.36 17.03
N ASP A 56 -9.65 13.08 15.86
CA ASP A 56 -8.36 13.61 15.41
C ASP A 56 -8.51 14.95 14.69
N ASP A 57 -9.58 15.10 13.88
CA ASP A 57 -9.76 16.25 12.99
C ASP A 57 -11.25 16.50 12.70
N VAL A 58 -11.63 17.77 12.61
CA VAL A 58 -12.97 18.21 12.20
C VAL A 58 -12.83 19.27 11.11
N ARG A 59 -13.41 19.05 9.95
CA ARG A 59 -13.42 20.00 8.83
C ARG A 59 -14.82 20.20 8.32
N LEU A 60 -15.18 21.46 8.03
CA LEU A 60 -16.42 21.82 7.38
C LEU A 60 -16.22 21.87 5.86
N PHE A 61 -17.06 21.18 5.13
CA PHE A 61 -17.19 21.30 3.69
C PHE A 61 -18.32 22.25 3.35
N SER A 62 -18.01 23.33 2.58
CA SER A 62 -18.97 24.33 2.12
C SER A 62 -18.91 24.46 0.60
N LYS A 63 -20.05 24.67 -0.04
CA LYS A 63 -20.16 24.86 -1.50
C LYS A 63 -21.26 25.87 -1.81
N ASP A 64 -21.02 26.75 -2.77
CA ASP A 64 -21.98 27.78 -3.22
C ASP A 64 -22.56 28.62 -2.07
N HIS A 65 -21.74 29.01 -1.09
CA HIS A 65 -22.12 29.75 0.12
C HIS A 65 -23.02 28.99 1.12
N HIS A 66 -23.15 27.68 0.98
CA HIS A 66 -23.85 26.82 1.94
C HIS A 66 -22.85 25.90 2.65
N ASP A 67 -23.02 25.75 3.96
CA ASP A 67 -22.36 24.72 4.73
C ASP A 67 -23.10 23.40 4.48
N ILE A 68 -22.38 22.39 4.02
CA ILE A 68 -22.98 21.14 3.54
C ILE A 68 -22.84 20.03 4.58
N TYR A 69 -21.61 19.69 4.96
CA TYR A 69 -21.36 18.67 5.97
C TYR A 69 -20.04 18.87 6.68
N TYR A 70 -19.94 18.31 7.88
CA TYR A 70 -18.69 18.16 8.62
C TYR A 70 -18.05 16.82 8.33
N MET A 71 -16.76 16.84 8.06
CA MET A 71 -15.88 15.67 7.95
C MET A 71 -15.17 15.50 9.29
N ILE A 72 -15.43 14.39 9.97
CA ILE A 72 -14.90 14.12 11.31
C ILE A 72 -14.10 12.85 11.24
N ASN A 73 -12.77 12.98 11.31
CA ASN A 73 -11.86 11.84 11.40
C ASN A 73 -11.63 11.46 12.86
N LEU A 74 -11.82 10.19 13.14
CA LEU A 74 -11.51 9.57 14.42
C LEU A 74 -10.20 8.77 14.30
N HIS A 75 -9.68 8.26 15.42
CA HIS A 75 -8.39 7.56 15.41
C HIS A 75 -8.34 6.40 14.39
N THR A 76 -9.41 5.62 14.27
CA THR A 76 -9.48 4.45 13.38
C THR A 76 -10.46 4.58 12.21
N GLY A 77 -11.24 5.66 12.14
CA GLY A 77 -12.29 5.78 11.14
C GLY A 77 -12.75 7.21 10.90
N PHE A 78 -13.94 7.38 10.32
CA PHE A 78 -14.55 8.69 10.09
C PHE A 78 -16.07 8.68 10.31
N VAL A 79 -16.66 9.88 10.47
CA VAL A 79 -18.10 10.12 10.36
C VAL A 79 -18.35 11.42 9.58
N LEU A 80 -19.26 11.40 8.62
CA LEU A 80 -19.76 12.59 7.92
C LEU A 80 -21.09 13.02 8.53
N ILE A 81 -21.18 14.28 8.97
CA ILE A 81 -22.38 14.84 9.63
C ILE A 81 -22.92 16.01 8.81
N SER A 82 -24.22 16.03 8.54
CA SER A 82 -24.89 17.14 7.88
C SER A 82 -24.69 18.46 8.63
N ALA A 83 -24.42 19.56 7.91
CA ALA A 83 -24.30 20.89 8.49
C ALA A 83 -25.66 21.55 8.76
N THR A 84 -26.79 20.87 8.50
CA THR A 84 -28.13 21.36 8.83
C THR A 84 -28.99 20.31 9.51
N LYS A 85 -29.73 20.69 10.54
CA LYS A 85 -30.67 19.81 11.24
C LYS A 85 -31.96 19.56 10.47
N ASN A 86 -32.11 20.16 9.28
CA ASN A 86 -33.24 19.92 8.40
C ASN A 86 -33.14 18.58 7.65
N THR A 87 -31.97 17.95 7.65
CA THR A 87 -31.70 16.67 7.02
C THR A 87 -31.25 15.61 8.03
N PHE A 88 -31.29 14.35 7.64
CA PHE A 88 -30.77 13.26 8.45
C PHE A 88 -29.30 13.52 8.83
N PRO A 89 -28.90 13.32 10.11
CA PRO A 89 -27.61 13.80 10.58
C PRO A 89 -26.39 13.07 10.01
N VAL A 90 -26.43 11.74 9.93
CA VAL A 90 -25.26 10.93 9.57
C VAL A 90 -25.32 10.53 8.10
N LEU A 91 -24.35 10.97 7.33
CA LEU A 91 -24.30 10.72 5.89
C LEU A 91 -23.50 9.45 5.58
N ALA A 92 -22.39 9.28 6.28
CA ALA A 92 -21.48 8.13 6.11
C ALA A 92 -20.59 7.95 7.33
N TYR A 93 -20.03 6.73 7.49
CA TYR A 93 -19.01 6.44 8.49
C TYR A 93 -18.16 5.22 8.08
N SER A 94 -16.99 5.12 8.67
CA SER A 94 -16.11 3.95 8.55
C SER A 94 -15.42 3.65 9.87
N PHE A 95 -15.10 2.37 10.11
CA PHE A 95 -14.31 1.97 11.28
C PHE A 95 -12.82 1.73 10.94
N LYS A 96 -12.48 1.73 9.66
CA LYS A 96 -11.14 1.34 9.16
C LYS A 96 -10.46 2.39 8.31
N SER A 97 -11.23 3.19 7.56
CA SER A 97 -10.72 4.23 6.66
C SER A 97 -10.84 5.60 7.29
N LYS A 98 -9.85 6.47 7.13
CA LYS A 98 -9.97 7.91 7.34
C LYS A 98 -10.67 8.53 6.15
N PHE A 99 -11.42 9.62 6.36
CA PHE A 99 -12.02 10.35 5.26
C PHE A 99 -11.01 11.32 4.67
N GLU A 100 -10.76 11.17 3.38
CA GLU A 100 -10.00 12.09 2.56
C GLU A 100 -10.92 12.74 1.54
N ILE A 101 -10.64 13.99 1.17
CA ILE A 101 -11.42 14.66 0.13
C ILE A 101 -11.20 13.89 -1.18
N PRO A 102 -12.25 13.27 -1.73
CA PRO A 102 -12.10 12.41 -2.88
C PRO A 102 -11.70 13.21 -4.13
N GLU A 103 -10.99 12.57 -5.04
CA GLU A 103 -10.70 13.14 -6.35
C GLU A 103 -12.00 13.44 -7.09
N GLN A 104 -12.02 14.54 -7.85
CA GLN A 104 -13.23 15.10 -8.46
C GLN A 104 -14.01 14.14 -9.37
N ASN A 105 -13.33 13.15 -9.95
CA ASN A 105 -13.93 12.16 -10.86
C ASN A 105 -14.09 10.78 -10.21
N SER A 106 -13.94 10.67 -8.90
CA SER A 106 -14.09 9.39 -8.20
C SER A 106 -15.54 9.02 -7.92
N ASN A 107 -15.78 7.73 -7.69
CA ASN A 107 -17.09 7.20 -7.30
C ASN A 107 -17.61 7.88 -6.02
N THR A 108 -16.73 8.04 -5.05
CA THR A 108 -17.03 8.71 -3.77
C THR A 108 -17.45 10.16 -3.99
N ALA A 109 -16.74 10.91 -4.85
CA ALA A 109 -17.10 12.29 -5.16
C ALA A 109 -18.48 12.38 -5.79
N ALA A 110 -18.79 11.51 -6.76
CA ALA A 110 -20.11 11.46 -7.40
C ALA A 110 -21.24 11.13 -6.41
N TRP A 111 -21.00 10.21 -5.47
CA TRP A 111 -21.96 9.90 -4.41
C TRP A 111 -22.17 11.09 -3.46
N LEU A 112 -21.10 11.76 -3.04
CA LEU A 112 -21.19 12.93 -2.16
C LEU A 112 -21.91 14.11 -2.82
N GLU A 113 -21.80 14.29 -4.15
CA GLU A 113 -22.57 15.30 -4.87
C GLU A 113 -24.10 15.11 -4.73
N GLN A 114 -24.57 13.89 -4.51
CA GLN A 114 -25.98 13.64 -4.20
C GLN A 114 -26.37 14.23 -2.84
N TYR A 115 -25.52 14.01 -1.81
CA TYR A 115 -25.75 14.62 -0.50
C TYR A 115 -25.68 16.14 -0.56
N GLU A 116 -24.69 16.68 -1.29
CA GLU A 116 -24.59 18.14 -1.49
C GLU A 116 -25.88 18.73 -2.07
N ARG A 117 -26.43 18.12 -3.14
CA ARG A 117 -27.67 18.56 -3.78
C ARG A 117 -28.85 18.47 -2.83
N GLN A 118 -29.00 17.36 -2.11
CA GLN A 118 -30.08 17.15 -1.14
C GLN A 118 -30.04 18.18 -0.01
N ILE A 119 -28.86 18.36 0.62
CA ILE A 119 -28.66 19.31 1.72
C ILE A 119 -28.91 20.73 1.26
N LYS A 120 -28.33 21.13 0.12
CA LYS A 120 -28.57 22.46 -0.47
C LYS A 120 -30.03 22.71 -0.75
N THR A 121 -30.71 21.73 -1.38
CA THR A 121 -32.16 21.81 -1.65
C THR A 121 -32.97 21.91 -0.36
N ALA A 122 -32.62 21.18 0.68
CA ALA A 122 -33.28 21.24 1.98
C ALA A 122 -33.13 22.62 2.64
N ILE A 123 -31.95 23.22 2.54
CA ILE A 123 -31.67 24.57 3.04
C ILE A 123 -32.45 25.61 2.25
N GLU A 124 -32.38 25.61 0.91
CA GLU A 124 -33.01 26.58 0.02
C GLU A 124 -34.56 26.53 0.11
N ASN A 125 -35.12 25.32 0.20
CA ASN A 125 -36.57 25.11 0.31
C ASN A 125 -37.10 25.17 1.74
N GLN A 126 -36.22 25.39 2.74
CA GLN A 126 -36.61 25.40 4.15
C GLN A 126 -37.34 24.09 4.56
N ALA A 127 -36.83 22.97 4.09
CA ALA A 127 -37.43 21.66 4.33
C ALA A 127 -37.58 21.39 5.83
N GLN A 128 -38.74 20.85 6.22
CA GLN A 128 -38.96 20.47 7.61
C GLN A 128 -38.37 19.08 7.86
N PRO A 129 -37.62 18.90 8.96
CA PRO A 129 -37.06 17.60 9.27
C PRO A 129 -38.15 16.57 9.54
N THR A 130 -37.92 15.32 9.16
CA THR A 130 -38.82 14.22 9.50
C THR A 130 -38.76 13.91 11.00
N ASN A 131 -39.74 13.17 11.52
CA ASN A 131 -39.72 12.71 12.90
C ASN A 131 -38.46 11.86 13.19
N LEU A 132 -38.03 11.04 12.24
CA LEU A 132 -36.79 10.24 12.34
C LEU A 132 -35.59 11.14 12.41
N THR A 133 -35.52 12.16 11.55
CA THR A 133 -34.40 13.14 11.55
C THR A 133 -34.29 13.82 12.91
N VAL A 134 -35.41 14.34 13.44
CA VAL A 134 -35.42 15.01 14.75
C VAL A 134 -35.00 14.06 15.86
N ALA A 135 -35.58 12.86 15.91
CA ALA A 135 -35.27 11.86 16.94
C ALA A 135 -33.80 11.43 16.90
N THR A 136 -33.21 11.34 15.71
CA THR A 136 -31.79 10.96 15.56
C THR A 136 -30.86 12.07 16.04
N TRP A 137 -31.13 13.33 15.68
CA TRP A 137 -30.39 14.48 16.22
C TRP A 137 -30.50 14.56 17.74
N GLU A 138 -31.71 14.45 18.30
CA GLU A 138 -31.94 14.49 19.75
C GLU A 138 -31.23 13.34 20.49
N LYS A 139 -31.30 12.13 19.94
CA LYS A 139 -30.66 10.95 20.54
C LYS A 139 -29.14 11.14 20.73
N TYR A 140 -28.45 11.53 19.66
CA TYR A 140 -26.99 11.61 19.70
C TYR A 140 -26.45 12.95 20.24
N LEU A 141 -27.30 13.95 20.42
CA LEU A 141 -26.96 15.19 21.11
C LEU A 141 -27.41 15.20 22.59
N ASP A 142 -28.05 14.13 23.08
CA ASP A 142 -28.48 14.03 24.47
C ASP A 142 -27.24 14.11 25.39
N PRO A 143 -27.18 15.08 26.33
CA PRO A 143 -26.06 15.18 27.28
C PRO A 143 -25.87 13.94 28.15
N ASP A 144 -26.95 13.20 28.40
CA ASP A 144 -26.96 11.98 29.22
C ASP A 144 -26.87 10.72 28.33
N PHE A 145 -26.38 10.84 27.08
CA PHE A 145 -26.34 9.72 26.11
C PHE A 145 -25.72 8.47 26.72
N MET A 146 -24.55 8.59 27.37
CA MET A 146 -23.84 7.45 27.97
C MET A 146 -24.58 6.84 29.16
N GLU A 147 -25.29 7.65 29.97
CA GLU A 147 -26.08 7.15 31.09
C GLU A 147 -27.32 6.38 30.62
N LYS A 148 -27.87 6.75 29.47
CA LYS A 148 -29.06 6.13 28.86
C LYS A 148 -28.72 5.04 27.85
N TYR A 149 -27.43 4.90 27.50
CA TYR A 149 -27.00 3.98 26.46
C TYR A 149 -27.34 2.53 26.82
N THR A 150 -28.03 1.89 25.90
CA THR A 150 -28.21 0.44 25.90
C THR A 150 -27.80 -0.06 24.53
N LYS A 151 -26.94 -1.08 24.47
CA LYS A 151 -26.49 -1.64 23.18
C LYS A 151 -27.69 -2.07 22.35
N PRO A 152 -27.98 -1.39 21.23
CA PRO A 152 -29.07 -1.79 20.36
C PRO A 152 -28.71 -3.09 19.64
N SER A 153 -29.71 -3.83 19.19
CA SER A 153 -29.53 -4.99 18.32
C SER A 153 -29.93 -4.59 16.91
N TYR A 154 -28.96 -4.37 16.04
CA TYR A 154 -29.20 -4.13 14.62
C TYR A 154 -28.97 -5.43 13.83
N ARG A 155 -29.77 -5.62 12.79
CA ARG A 155 -29.45 -6.57 11.74
C ARG A 155 -28.28 -6.00 10.95
N SER A 156 -27.23 -6.79 10.76
CA SER A 156 -26.03 -6.33 10.07
C SER A 156 -25.30 -7.47 9.39
N VAL A 157 -24.60 -7.16 8.32
CA VAL A 157 -23.60 -7.99 7.67
C VAL A 157 -22.32 -7.17 7.58
N GLU A 158 -21.25 -7.70 8.14
CA GLU A 158 -19.94 -7.04 8.06
C GLU A 158 -19.42 -7.00 6.62
N PRO A 159 -18.55 -6.04 6.28
CA PRO A 159 -17.95 -5.96 4.95
C PRO A 159 -17.31 -7.28 4.54
N MET A 160 -17.72 -7.79 3.39
CA MET A 160 -17.33 -9.12 2.91
C MET A 160 -16.03 -9.10 2.10
N LEU A 161 -15.76 -8.03 1.35
CA LEU A 161 -14.54 -7.91 0.57
C LEU A 161 -13.34 -7.61 1.47
N VAL A 162 -12.23 -8.24 1.15
CA VAL A 162 -10.91 -7.94 1.76
C VAL A 162 -10.01 -7.19 0.77
N SER A 163 -10.37 -7.23 -0.52
CA SER A 163 -9.64 -6.53 -1.58
C SER A 163 -9.79 -5.02 -1.46
N LYS A 164 -8.68 -4.32 -1.72
CA LYS A 164 -8.59 -2.86 -1.81
C LYS A 164 -7.99 -2.51 -3.17
N TRP A 165 -8.67 -2.92 -4.22
CA TRP A 165 -8.17 -2.73 -5.57
C TRP A 165 -8.41 -1.32 -6.08
N ASP A 166 -7.56 -0.89 -7.00
CA ASP A 166 -7.53 0.43 -7.63
C ASP A 166 -7.60 0.29 -9.15
N GLN A 167 -7.60 1.41 -9.85
CA GLN A 167 -7.68 1.48 -11.32
C GLN A 167 -6.33 1.87 -11.96
N GLY A 168 -5.35 2.24 -11.16
CA GLY A 168 -4.08 2.82 -11.58
C GLY A 168 -2.93 1.82 -11.64
N ILE A 169 -1.75 2.29 -11.24
CA ILE A 169 -0.48 1.57 -11.34
C ILE A 169 -0.56 0.15 -10.75
N TYR A 170 0.07 -0.81 -11.41
CA TYR A 170 0.05 -2.26 -11.20
C TYR A 170 -1.27 -2.94 -11.61
N TYR A 171 -2.44 -2.37 -11.28
CA TYR A 171 -3.75 -2.92 -11.68
C TYR A 171 -4.00 -2.79 -13.18
N ASN A 172 -3.47 -1.73 -13.81
CA ASN A 172 -3.65 -1.42 -15.22
C ASN A 172 -2.54 -1.97 -16.13
N ALA A 173 -1.62 -2.76 -15.61
CA ALA A 173 -0.43 -3.21 -16.36
C ALA A 173 -0.75 -4.00 -17.63
N ALA A 174 -1.91 -4.67 -17.71
CA ALA A 174 -2.38 -5.37 -18.91
C ALA A 174 -3.24 -4.49 -19.84
N CYS A 175 -3.63 -3.28 -19.42
CA CYS A 175 -4.42 -2.36 -20.25
C CYS A 175 -3.59 -1.77 -21.39
N PRO A 176 -4.23 -1.19 -22.44
CA PRO A 176 -3.52 -0.56 -23.55
C PRO A 176 -2.46 0.44 -23.09
N ALA A 177 -1.27 0.36 -23.67
CA ALA A 177 -0.17 1.26 -23.36
C ALA A 177 -0.51 2.70 -23.80
N ASP A 178 -0.33 3.66 -22.91
CA ASP A 178 -0.44 5.09 -23.18
C ASP A 178 0.53 5.87 -22.26
N PRO A 179 1.54 6.57 -22.84
CA PRO A 179 2.54 7.30 -22.06
C PRO A 179 1.97 8.43 -21.19
N SER A 180 0.72 8.87 -21.43
CA SER A 180 0.03 9.88 -20.62
C SER A 180 -0.80 9.30 -19.48
N GLY A 181 -0.89 7.98 -19.40
CA GLY A 181 -1.56 7.26 -18.33
C GLY A 181 -0.64 6.93 -17.15
N VAL A 182 -1.24 6.64 -16.03
CA VAL A 182 -0.53 6.21 -14.80
C VAL A 182 0.18 4.88 -15.08
N GLY A 183 1.46 4.79 -14.74
CA GLY A 183 2.27 3.59 -15.04
C GLY A 183 2.49 3.34 -16.53
N GLY A 184 2.21 4.31 -17.43
CA GLY A 184 2.36 4.16 -18.87
C GLY A 184 1.21 3.39 -19.56
N HIS A 185 0.08 3.22 -18.90
CA HIS A 185 -1.09 2.48 -19.38
C HIS A 185 -2.39 3.26 -19.17
N CYS A 186 -3.44 2.90 -19.93
CA CYS A 186 -4.80 3.34 -19.65
C CYS A 186 -5.25 2.82 -18.29
N VAL A 187 -6.13 3.58 -17.59
CA VAL A 187 -6.74 3.08 -16.35
C VAL A 187 -7.72 1.93 -16.64
N THR A 188 -7.90 1.03 -15.68
CA THR A 188 -8.76 -0.16 -15.85
C THR A 188 -10.23 0.17 -16.06
N GLY A 189 -10.72 1.27 -15.48
CA GLY A 189 -12.13 1.64 -15.40
C GLY A 189 -12.85 0.99 -14.21
N CYS A 190 -13.73 1.78 -13.58
CA CYS A 190 -14.42 1.38 -12.34
C CYS A 190 -15.25 0.09 -12.48
N VAL A 191 -15.82 -0.17 -13.66
CA VAL A 191 -16.61 -1.38 -13.93
C VAL A 191 -15.72 -2.62 -13.87
N ALA A 192 -14.58 -2.61 -14.55
CA ALA A 192 -13.66 -3.75 -14.57
C ALA A 192 -13.07 -4.01 -13.17
N THR A 193 -12.72 -2.96 -12.43
CA THR A 193 -12.24 -3.07 -11.05
C THR A 193 -13.30 -3.65 -10.11
N ALA A 194 -14.55 -3.15 -10.19
CA ALA A 194 -15.65 -3.68 -9.37
C ALA A 194 -15.94 -5.15 -9.68
N LEU A 195 -16.02 -5.52 -10.97
CA LEU A 195 -16.18 -6.92 -11.36
C LEU A 195 -14.99 -7.78 -10.94
N GLY A 196 -13.77 -7.26 -11.05
CA GLY A 196 -12.55 -7.95 -10.60
C GLY A 196 -12.62 -8.31 -9.13
N GLN A 197 -12.99 -7.35 -8.28
CA GLN A 197 -13.16 -7.59 -6.85
C GLN A 197 -14.27 -8.60 -6.54
N LEU A 198 -15.38 -8.59 -7.31
CA LEU A 198 -16.46 -9.57 -7.18
C LEU A 198 -16.00 -10.97 -7.56
N VAL A 199 -15.27 -11.12 -8.66
CA VAL A 199 -14.74 -12.40 -9.14
C VAL A 199 -13.67 -12.92 -8.17
N TYR A 200 -12.79 -12.06 -7.70
CA TYR A 200 -11.78 -12.38 -6.69
C TYR A 200 -12.41 -12.80 -5.35
N TYR A 201 -13.50 -12.17 -4.94
CA TYR A 201 -14.23 -12.54 -3.73
C TYR A 201 -14.69 -14.00 -3.77
N PHE A 202 -15.25 -14.46 -4.90
CA PHE A 202 -15.67 -15.87 -5.06
C PHE A 202 -14.50 -16.81 -5.43
N ARG A 203 -13.33 -16.28 -5.82
CA ARG A 203 -12.19 -17.08 -6.34
C ARG A 203 -12.64 -18.04 -7.43
N PHE A 204 -13.47 -17.55 -8.37
CA PHE A 204 -14.10 -18.35 -9.41
C PHE A 204 -14.43 -17.47 -10.64
N PRO A 205 -14.23 -18.02 -11.86
CA PRO A 205 -13.70 -19.33 -12.22
C PRO A 205 -12.16 -19.32 -12.36
N GLU A 206 -11.49 -20.46 -12.23
CA GLU A 206 -10.05 -20.61 -12.56
C GLU A 206 -9.77 -20.37 -14.04
N SER A 207 -10.74 -20.65 -14.93
CA SER A 207 -10.69 -20.29 -16.36
C SER A 207 -12.08 -19.94 -16.86
N GLY A 208 -12.16 -19.00 -17.79
CA GLY A 208 -13.44 -18.59 -18.37
C GLY A 208 -13.92 -19.46 -19.51
N THR A 209 -14.74 -18.91 -20.41
CA THR A 209 -15.34 -19.59 -21.56
C THR A 209 -15.14 -18.78 -22.84
N GLY A 210 -14.56 -19.40 -23.87
CA GLY A 210 -14.40 -18.80 -25.20
C GLY A 210 -13.43 -17.62 -25.24
N SER A 211 -13.58 -16.80 -26.26
CA SER A 211 -12.78 -15.57 -26.47
C SER A 211 -13.67 -14.44 -26.96
N TYR A 212 -13.20 -13.22 -26.82
CA TYR A 212 -13.91 -12.04 -27.31
C TYR A 212 -12.95 -11.02 -27.89
N THR A 213 -13.40 -10.30 -28.93
CA THR A 213 -12.62 -9.26 -29.62
C THR A 213 -13.57 -8.13 -30.01
N TYR A 214 -13.13 -6.90 -29.82
CA TYR A 214 -13.85 -5.70 -30.24
C TYR A 214 -12.87 -4.62 -30.72
N GLU A 215 -13.40 -3.57 -31.33
CA GLU A 215 -12.64 -2.39 -31.77
C GLU A 215 -12.81 -1.26 -30.77
N ASP A 216 -11.73 -0.93 -30.05
CA ASP A 216 -11.67 0.28 -29.22
C ASP A 216 -11.44 1.50 -30.13
N PRO A 217 -12.17 2.60 -29.96
CA PRO A 217 -12.07 3.78 -30.83
C PRO A 217 -10.69 4.48 -30.75
N ASN A 218 -9.92 4.27 -29.68
CA ASN A 218 -8.65 4.93 -29.45
C ASN A 218 -7.45 3.99 -29.65
N TYR A 219 -7.60 2.69 -29.35
CA TYR A 219 -6.49 1.72 -29.28
C TYR A 219 -6.64 0.57 -30.28
N GLY A 220 -7.68 0.59 -31.14
CA GLY A 220 -7.87 -0.42 -32.18
C GLY A 220 -8.40 -1.75 -31.66
N THR A 221 -7.97 -2.86 -32.27
CA THR A 221 -8.47 -4.19 -31.93
C THR A 221 -7.96 -4.65 -30.58
N ILE A 222 -8.88 -4.94 -29.63
CA ILE A 222 -8.59 -5.47 -28.31
C ILE A 222 -9.26 -6.83 -28.16
N SER A 223 -8.58 -7.79 -27.54
CA SER A 223 -9.08 -9.16 -27.41
C SER A 223 -8.66 -9.81 -26.11
N ALA A 224 -9.46 -10.78 -25.65
CA ALA A 224 -9.15 -11.68 -24.55
C ALA A 224 -9.58 -13.11 -24.88
N ASN A 225 -8.80 -14.10 -24.45
CA ASN A 225 -9.13 -15.51 -24.56
C ASN A 225 -9.36 -16.09 -23.16
N TYR A 226 -10.59 -16.12 -22.74
CA TYR A 226 -10.99 -16.56 -21.38
C TYR A 226 -10.82 -18.06 -21.17
N ALA A 227 -10.94 -18.86 -22.25
CA ALA A 227 -10.84 -20.33 -22.15
C ALA A 227 -9.40 -20.80 -21.89
N ASP A 228 -8.41 -20.05 -22.37
CA ASP A 228 -6.99 -20.36 -22.19
C ASP A 228 -6.39 -19.61 -20.99
N ALA A 229 -7.12 -18.66 -20.39
CA ALA A 229 -6.68 -17.96 -19.19
C ALA A 229 -6.64 -18.91 -17.98
N ASN A 230 -5.68 -18.69 -17.10
CA ASN A 230 -5.60 -19.35 -15.79
C ASN A 230 -5.63 -18.26 -14.71
N TYR A 231 -6.78 -18.03 -14.12
CA TYR A 231 -6.95 -17.06 -13.03
C TYR A 231 -6.50 -17.71 -11.72
N ASP A 232 -5.22 -17.57 -11.41
CA ASP A 232 -4.63 -18.10 -10.17
C ASP A 232 -4.92 -17.16 -9.00
N PHE A 233 -6.07 -17.36 -8.36
CA PHE A 233 -6.51 -16.55 -7.22
C PHE A 233 -5.57 -16.64 -6.02
N ASP A 234 -4.76 -17.70 -5.91
CA ASP A 234 -3.81 -17.85 -4.82
C ASP A 234 -2.63 -16.89 -4.96
N GLN A 235 -2.26 -16.51 -6.18
CA GLN A 235 -1.25 -15.50 -6.45
C GLN A 235 -1.79 -14.05 -6.47
N MET A 236 -3.12 -13.84 -6.43
CA MET A 236 -3.70 -12.52 -6.37
C MET A 236 -3.64 -11.94 -4.96
N MET A 237 -3.21 -10.68 -4.85
CA MET A 237 -3.09 -9.97 -3.59
C MET A 237 -4.32 -9.09 -3.31
N ASN A 238 -4.62 -8.90 -2.02
CA ASN A 238 -5.73 -8.05 -1.59
C ASN A 238 -5.50 -6.55 -1.89
N GLU A 239 -4.24 -6.13 -1.94
CA GLU A 239 -3.81 -4.77 -2.23
C GLU A 239 -2.46 -4.85 -2.95
N LEU A 240 -2.21 -4.00 -3.94
CA LEU A 240 -0.97 -4.03 -4.72
C LEU A 240 -0.07 -2.84 -4.37
N ASN A 241 1.16 -3.15 -3.98
CA ASN A 241 2.26 -2.19 -3.78
C ASN A 241 3.41 -2.43 -4.77
N ASP A 242 3.26 -3.44 -5.63
CA ASP A 242 4.18 -3.80 -6.70
C ASP A 242 3.44 -4.67 -7.75
N PRO A 243 4.04 -5.00 -8.89
CA PRO A 243 3.40 -5.70 -10.00
C PRO A 243 2.78 -7.04 -9.60
N ASN A 244 1.54 -7.28 -10.01
CA ASN A 244 0.83 -8.55 -9.88
C ASN A 244 0.09 -8.86 -11.20
N PRO A 245 0.72 -9.63 -12.10
CA PRO A 245 0.16 -9.93 -13.42
C PRO A 245 -1.22 -10.60 -13.36
N GLU A 246 -1.46 -11.45 -12.37
CA GLU A 246 -2.71 -12.20 -12.21
C GLU A 246 -3.90 -11.26 -11.95
N VAL A 247 -3.72 -10.25 -11.10
CA VAL A 247 -4.74 -9.22 -10.87
C VAL A 247 -4.93 -8.35 -12.11
N ALA A 248 -3.84 -7.91 -12.74
CA ALA A 248 -3.90 -7.05 -13.92
C ALA A 248 -4.60 -7.77 -15.09
N GLU A 249 -4.29 -9.05 -15.34
CA GLU A 249 -4.92 -9.86 -16.39
C GLU A 249 -6.42 -10.03 -16.14
N LEU A 250 -6.82 -10.39 -14.91
CA LEU A 250 -8.22 -10.56 -14.56
C LEU A 250 -9.02 -9.28 -14.81
N ILE A 251 -8.53 -8.14 -14.32
CA ILE A 251 -9.24 -6.87 -14.50
C ILE A 251 -9.30 -6.47 -15.98
N PHE A 252 -8.20 -6.64 -16.73
CA PHE A 252 -8.18 -6.37 -18.18
C PHE A 252 -9.17 -7.27 -18.93
N HIS A 253 -9.21 -8.57 -18.65
CA HIS A 253 -10.13 -9.49 -19.29
C HIS A 253 -11.60 -9.14 -19.00
N LEU A 254 -11.91 -8.67 -17.78
CA LEU A 254 -13.25 -8.17 -17.44
C LEU A 254 -13.59 -6.89 -18.21
N GLY A 255 -12.61 -5.98 -18.39
CA GLY A 255 -12.77 -4.79 -19.23
C GLY A 255 -13.08 -5.17 -20.69
N VAL A 256 -12.33 -6.11 -21.26
CA VAL A 256 -12.57 -6.62 -22.63
C VAL A 256 -13.95 -7.23 -22.74
N ALA A 257 -14.38 -8.05 -21.77
CA ALA A 257 -15.70 -8.68 -21.75
C ALA A 257 -16.87 -7.69 -21.77
N CYS A 258 -16.59 -6.44 -21.39
CA CYS A 258 -17.57 -5.37 -21.26
C CYS A 258 -17.49 -4.33 -22.39
N ASP A 259 -16.65 -4.50 -23.43
CA ASP A 259 -16.35 -3.49 -24.46
C ASP A 259 -15.88 -2.16 -23.83
N MET A 260 -14.90 -2.22 -22.93
CA MET A 260 -14.36 -1.02 -22.30
C MET A 260 -13.80 -0.05 -23.34
N VAL A 261 -14.18 1.20 -23.29
CA VAL A 261 -13.53 2.28 -24.04
C VAL A 261 -12.41 2.81 -23.17
N TYR A 262 -11.18 2.40 -23.51
CA TYR A 262 -10.00 2.73 -22.71
C TYR A 262 -9.53 4.18 -22.92
N GLY A 263 -8.93 4.75 -21.88
CA GLY A 263 -8.28 6.05 -21.91
C GLY A 263 -7.32 6.24 -20.73
N PRO A 264 -6.36 7.17 -20.86
CA PRO A 264 -5.28 7.34 -19.88
C PRO A 264 -5.73 7.93 -18.52
N GLN A 265 -6.83 8.71 -18.48
CA GLN A 265 -7.37 9.28 -17.26
C GLN A 265 -8.74 8.71 -16.88
N SER A 266 -9.42 8.06 -17.81
CA SER A 266 -10.75 7.49 -17.56
C SER A 266 -11.08 6.47 -18.63
N SER A 267 -11.53 5.29 -18.20
CA SER A 267 -12.06 4.22 -19.05
C SER A 267 -13.50 3.96 -18.67
N GLY A 268 -14.38 3.74 -19.64
CA GLY A 268 -15.82 3.62 -19.39
C GLY A 268 -16.54 2.71 -20.35
N MET A 269 -17.73 2.24 -19.92
CA MET A 269 -18.61 1.36 -20.69
C MET A 269 -20.06 1.42 -20.16
N TYR A 270 -20.97 0.73 -20.81
CA TYR A 270 -22.36 0.64 -20.37
C TYR A 270 -22.57 -0.49 -19.35
N ASN A 271 -23.05 -0.17 -18.12
CA ASN A 271 -23.15 -1.09 -16.97
C ASN A 271 -23.92 -2.41 -17.27
N HIS A 272 -24.93 -2.39 -18.14
CA HIS A 272 -25.68 -3.60 -18.47
C HIS A 272 -24.83 -4.73 -19.09
N LYS A 273 -23.70 -4.40 -19.71
CA LYS A 273 -22.76 -5.39 -20.26
C LYS A 273 -22.05 -6.21 -19.18
N ALA A 274 -21.91 -5.66 -17.97
CA ALA A 274 -21.26 -6.34 -16.86
C ALA A 274 -21.97 -7.65 -16.46
N ALA A 275 -23.30 -7.64 -16.38
CA ALA A 275 -24.08 -8.87 -16.13
C ALA A 275 -23.97 -9.88 -17.28
N TYR A 276 -23.91 -9.40 -18.52
CA TYR A 276 -23.70 -10.26 -19.68
C TYR A 276 -22.31 -10.90 -19.65
N ALA A 277 -21.26 -10.13 -19.33
CA ALA A 277 -19.89 -10.60 -19.24
C ALA A 277 -19.71 -11.72 -18.23
N LEU A 278 -20.26 -11.56 -17.02
CA LEU A 278 -20.23 -12.57 -15.97
C LEU A 278 -20.84 -13.90 -16.42
N LYS A 279 -22.02 -13.87 -17.04
CA LYS A 279 -22.72 -15.08 -17.51
C LYS A 279 -22.04 -15.75 -18.70
N THR A 280 -21.55 -14.94 -19.64
CA THR A 280 -21.07 -15.45 -20.93
C THR A 280 -19.65 -15.97 -20.83
N PHE A 281 -18.79 -15.27 -20.11
CA PHE A 281 -17.35 -15.55 -20.11
C PHE A 281 -16.84 -16.07 -18.78
N PHE A 282 -17.50 -15.73 -17.65
CA PHE A 282 -16.98 -16.04 -16.30
C PHE A 282 -17.79 -17.12 -15.55
N LYS A 283 -18.60 -17.90 -16.23
CA LYS A 283 -19.32 -19.09 -15.66
C LYS A 283 -20.21 -18.75 -14.46
N TYR A 284 -20.73 -17.52 -14.39
CA TYR A 284 -21.68 -17.10 -13.36
C TYR A 284 -23.10 -17.56 -13.70
N SER A 285 -23.96 -17.59 -12.68
CA SER A 285 -25.35 -18.06 -12.78
C SER A 285 -26.09 -17.44 -13.96
N PRO A 286 -26.85 -18.21 -14.75
CA PRO A 286 -27.75 -17.67 -15.78
C PRO A 286 -28.80 -16.70 -15.23
N GLU A 287 -29.04 -16.72 -13.89
CA GLU A 287 -29.96 -15.82 -13.20
C GLU A 287 -29.33 -14.46 -12.89
N THR A 288 -28.00 -14.28 -13.12
CA THR A 288 -27.33 -12.99 -12.98
C THR A 288 -28.03 -11.94 -13.83
N GLN A 289 -28.50 -10.88 -13.24
CA GLN A 289 -29.37 -9.89 -13.88
C GLN A 289 -28.95 -8.47 -13.53
N TYR A 290 -28.93 -7.61 -14.55
CA TYR A 290 -28.83 -6.17 -14.40
C TYR A 290 -30.22 -5.58 -14.10
N ILE A 291 -30.31 -4.73 -13.08
CA ILE A 291 -31.54 -4.05 -12.68
C ILE A 291 -31.28 -2.55 -12.57
N TYR A 292 -32.19 -1.78 -13.15
CA TYR A 292 -32.23 -0.32 -13.04
C TYR A 292 -33.34 0.08 -12.07
N ARG A 293 -33.03 0.87 -11.03
CA ARG A 293 -33.94 1.18 -9.92
C ARG A 293 -35.29 1.76 -10.39
N ASP A 294 -35.26 2.69 -11.35
CA ASP A 294 -36.45 3.38 -11.83
C ASP A 294 -37.37 2.49 -12.70
N SER A 295 -36.90 1.35 -13.18
CA SER A 295 -37.63 0.42 -14.02
C SER A 295 -38.12 -0.84 -13.30
N THR A 296 -37.74 -1.02 -12.02
CA THR A 296 -38.14 -2.18 -11.22
C THR A 296 -39.26 -1.83 -10.23
N SER A 297 -40.16 -2.79 -10.01
CA SER A 297 -41.12 -2.74 -8.91
C SER A 297 -40.65 -3.47 -7.65
N MET A 298 -39.42 -4.01 -7.67
CA MET A 298 -38.81 -4.69 -6.53
C MET A 298 -38.43 -3.65 -5.47
N ASP A 299 -38.61 -4.01 -4.22
CA ASP A 299 -38.12 -3.23 -3.10
C ASP A 299 -36.58 -3.25 -3.07
N TRP A 300 -35.98 -2.06 -3.18
CA TRP A 300 -34.55 -1.92 -3.38
C TRP A 300 -33.74 -2.38 -2.15
N ASP A 301 -34.17 -2.01 -0.96
CA ASP A 301 -33.51 -2.38 0.29
C ASP A 301 -33.67 -3.88 0.57
N SER A 302 -34.86 -4.44 0.28
CA SER A 302 -35.06 -5.89 0.35
C SER A 302 -34.15 -6.68 -0.59
N LEU A 303 -33.86 -6.15 -1.79
CA LEU A 303 -32.90 -6.76 -2.71
C LEU A 303 -31.49 -6.76 -2.11
N LEU A 304 -31.03 -5.60 -1.62
CA LEU A 304 -29.71 -5.46 -1.02
C LEU A 304 -29.56 -6.39 0.19
N VAL A 305 -30.46 -6.29 1.17
CA VAL A 305 -30.41 -7.10 2.39
C VAL A 305 -30.44 -8.59 2.10
N THR A 306 -31.32 -9.03 1.17
CA THR A 306 -31.45 -10.46 0.86
C THR A 306 -30.17 -11.06 0.28
N HIS A 307 -29.50 -10.35 -0.63
CA HIS A 307 -28.24 -10.82 -1.21
C HIS A 307 -27.09 -10.77 -0.20
N LEU A 308 -26.99 -9.68 0.56
CA LEU A 308 -25.93 -9.53 1.57
C LEU A 308 -26.04 -10.57 2.68
N ASP A 309 -27.28 -10.92 3.11
CA ASP A 309 -27.50 -12.02 4.08
C ASP A 309 -27.07 -13.39 3.54
N GLN A 310 -27.14 -13.57 2.22
CA GLN A 310 -26.66 -14.79 1.53
C GLN A 310 -25.16 -14.73 1.24
N LYS A 311 -24.44 -13.71 1.72
CA LYS A 311 -23.04 -13.44 1.47
C LYS A 311 -22.72 -13.25 -0.03
N ILE A 312 -23.63 -12.63 -0.75
CA ILE A 312 -23.48 -12.27 -2.17
C ILE A 312 -23.30 -10.76 -2.25
N PRO A 313 -22.06 -10.26 -2.38
CA PRO A 313 -21.83 -8.84 -2.65
C PRO A 313 -22.36 -8.49 -4.03
N MET A 314 -22.79 -7.24 -4.21
CA MET A 314 -23.39 -6.83 -5.47
C MET A 314 -22.61 -5.70 -6.12
N TYR A 315 -22.48 -5.80 -7.43
CA TYR A 315 -22.10 -4.66 -8.24
C TYR A 315 -23.19 -3.59 -8.15
N TYR A 316 -22.81 -2.42 -7.74
CA TYR A 316 -23.67 -1.25 -7.63
C TYR A 316 -23.16 -0.14 -8.55
N ALA A 317 -24.05 0.54 -9.24
CA ALA A 317 -23.67 1.69 -10.04
C ALA A 317 -24.69 2.83 -9.87
N GLY A 318 -24.23 4.03 -10.12
CA GLY A 318 -25.05 5.23 -10.11
C GLY A 318 -24.57 6.23 -11.14
N TRP A 319 -25.46 7.14 -11.53
CA TRP A 319 -25.18 8.17 -12.51
C TRP A 319 -25.37 9.57 -11.91
N SER A 320 -24.54 10.50 -12.35
CA SER A 320 -24.76 11.91 -12.03
C SER A 320 -26.05 12.44 -12.67
N VAL A 321 -26.59 13.53 -12.16
CA VAL A 321 -27.68 14.26 -12.80
C VAL A 321 -27.16 15.62 -13.31
N PRO A 322 -27.15 15.88 -14.61
CA PRO A 322 -27.58 15.02 -15.73
C PRO A 322 -26.73 13.78 -15.88
N ASN A 323 -27.26 12.75 -16.53
CA ASN A 323 -26.69 11.41 -16.68
C ASN A 323 -25.43 11.40 -17.59
N ILE A 324 -24.32 11.97 -17.09
CA ILE A 324 -23.06 12.19 -17.83
C ILE A 324 -21.95 11.27 -17.29
N ASN A 325 -21.82 11.16 -15.95
CA ASN A 325 -20.77 10.39 -15.31
C ASN A 325 -21.39 9.23 -14.54
N GLY A 326 -21.13 8.00 -14.99
CA GLY A 326 -21.53 6.78 -14.29
C GLY A 326 -20.33 6.22 -13.50
N HIS A 327 -20.60 5.67 -12.32
CA HIS A 327 -19.60 5.06 -11.49
C HIS A 327 -20.09 3.71 -10.97
N ALA A 328 -19.17 2.74 -10.95
CA ALA A 328 -19.41 1.39 -10.45
C ALA A 328 -18.51 1.08 -9.25
N PHE A 329 -19.07 0.35 -8.29
CA PHE A 329 -18.42 -0.05 -7.05
C PHE A 329 -19.12 -1.30 -6.49
N ILE A 330 -18.67 -1.83 -5.36
CA ILE A 330 -19.28 -2.99 -4.72
C ILE A 330 -19.99 -2.57 -3.44
N VAL A 331 -21.23 -3.07 -3.25
CA VAL A 331 -21.89 -3.11 -1.96
C VAL A 331 -21.70 -4.49 -1.35
N ASP A 332 -21.10 -4.56 -0.17
CA ASP A 332 -20.62 -5.81 0.41
C ASP A 332 -20.93 -5.99 1.90
N GLY A 333 -21.75 -5.13 2.47
CA GLY A 333 -22.19 -5.21 3.85
C GLY A 333 -23.25 -4.17 4.18
N TYR A 334 -23.86 -4.27 5.36
CA TYR A 334 -24.77 -3.25 5.87
C TYR A 334 -24.79 -3.24 7.40
N GLN A 335 -25.18 -2.12 7.98
CA GLN A 335 -25.45 -1.96 9.39
C GLN A 335 -26.76 -1.21 9.61
N ASP A 336 -27.76 -1.90 10.15
CA ASP A 336 -29.17 -1.52 10.11
C ASP A 336 -29.70 -1.28 8.66
N GLU A 337 -30.88 -1.24 8.32
CA GLU A 337 -31.41 -1.25 6.94
C GLU A 337 -31.21 0.09 6.17
N HIS A 338 -30.38 1.00 6.70
CA HIS A 338 -30.19 2.34 6.15
C HIS A 338 -28.74 2.62 5.73
N PHE A 339 -27.78 1.87 6.24
CA PHE A 339 -26.36 2.08 5.97
C PHE A 339 -25.75 0.86 5.30
N TYR A 340 -25.35 1.01 4.05
CA TYR A 340 -24.71 -0.03 3.25
C TYR A 340 -23.23 0.26 3.12
N HIS A 341 -22.40 -0.78 3.28
CA HIS A 341 -20.96 -0.66 3.11
C HIS A 341 -20.61 -0.71 1.63
N PHE A 342 -19.83 0.28 1.19
CA PHE A 342 -19.34 0.44 -0.16
C PHE A 342 -17.83 0.27 -0.20
N ASN A 343 -17.36 -0.60 -1.09
CA ASN A 343 -15.98 -0.67 -1.54
C ASN A 343 -15.90 0.06 -2.89
N TRP A 344 -15.26 1.22 -2.88
CA TRP A 344 -15.29 2.15 -4.00
C TRP A 344 -14.38 1.75 -5.17
N GLY A 345 -13.42 0.82 -4.97
CA GLY A 345 -12.42 0.46 -5.97
C GLY A 345 -11.34 1.54 -6.15
N TRP A 346 -10.93 2.18 -5.04
CA TRP A 346 -9.92 3.24 -4.97
C TRP A 346 -8.90 2.95 -3.86
N GLY A 347 -8.29 1.78 -3.88
CA GLY A 347 -7.28 1.40 -2.90
C GLY A 347 -7.78 1.38 -1.45
N GLY A 348 -9.10 1.19 -1.23
CA GLY A 348 -9.72 1.25 0.10
C GLY A 348 -9.96 2.67 0.62
N SER A 349 -9.63 3.70 -0.13
CA SER A 349 -9.85 5.10 0.25
C SER A 349 -11.35 5.40 0.36
N ASN A 350 -11.77 5.95 1.50
CA ASN A 350 -13.15 6.30 1.82
C ASN A 350 -14.14 5.12 1.84
N ASP A 351 -13.67 3.87 1.82
CA ASP A 351 -14.55 2.73 2.02
C ASP A 351 -15.25 2.83 3.36
N GLY A 352 -16.57 2.55 3.39
CA GLY A 352 -17.35 2.72 4.59
C GLY A 352 -18.84 2.51 4.36
N TYR A 353 -19.62 2.82 5.39
CA TYR A 353 -21.07 2.74 5.37
C TYR A 353 -21.69 4.07 4.97
N PHE A 354 -22.56 4.06 3.98
CA PHE A 354 -23.20 5.24 3.41
C PHE A 354 -24.71 5.14 3.55
N TYR A 355 -25.33 6.25 3.91
CA TYR A 355 -26.79 6.37 4.00
C TYR A 355 -27.38 6.43 2.59
N THR A 356 -28.29 5.52 2.28
CA THR A 356 -28.82 5.34 0.91
C THR A 356 -30.23 5.89 0.71
N GLU A 357 -30.89 6.34 1.78
CA GLU A 357 -32.22 6.95 1.68
C GLU A 357 -32.16 8.46 1.40
N GLU A 358 -33.30 9.07 1.15
CA GLU A 358 -33.40 10.51 0.99
C GLU A 358 -33.15 11.22 2.33
N LEU A 359 -32.20 12.15 2.35
CA LEU A 359 -31.84 12.93 3.54
C LEU A 359 -32.98 13.85 3.99
N SER A 360 -33.88 14.26 3.06
CA SER A 360 -35.00 15.11 3.30
C SER A 360 -36.15 14.78 2.31
N PRO A 361 -36.99 13.79 2.60
CA PRO A 361 -38.12 13.42 1.74
C PRO A 361 -39.06 14.58 1.50
N GLY A 362 -39.39 14.92 0.26
CA GLY A 362 -40.31 16.03 -0.02
C GLY A 362 -40.38 16.56 -1.43
N GLY A 363 -40.14 15.75 -2.46
CA GLY A 363 -40.53 16.09 -3.81
C GLY A 363 -39.51 16.04 -4.92
N ASN A 364 -38.24 15.85 -4.63
CA ASN A 364 -37.21 15.55 -5.62
C ASN A 364 -36.65 14.17 -5.31
N ASN A 365 -36.78 13.21 -6.22
CA ASN A 365 -36.17 11.90 -6.08
C ASN A 365 -34.69 11.97 -6.47
N PHE A 366 -33.80 11.94 -5.47
CA PHE A 366 -32.37 11.97 -5.67
C PHE A 366 -31.75 10.56 -5.83
N ASN A 367 -32.56 9.50 -5.65
CA ASN A 367 -32.15 8.10 -5.82
C ASN A 367 -32.37 7.60 -7.26
N LEU A 368 -32.54 8.51 -8.22
CA LEU A 368 -32.65 8.17 -9.63
C LEU A 368 -31.32 7.64 -10.19
N ALA A 369 -31.45 6.81 -11.22
CA ALA A 369 -30.33 6.27 -11.98
C ALA A 369 -29.37 5.36 -11.17
N GLN A 370 -29.87 4.67 -10.16
CA GLN A 370 -29.14 3.62 -9.46
C GLN A 370 -29.36 2.25 -10.14
N GLU A 371 -28.30 1.46 -10.18
CA GLU A 371 -28.25 0.20 -10.90
C GLU A 371 -27.60 -0.89 -10.04
N LEU A 372 -28.09 -2.12 -10.17
CA LEU A 372 -27.54 -3.30 -9.49
C LEU A 372 -27.33 -4.44 -10.48
N ILE A 373 -26.34 -5.28 -10.17
CA ILE A 373 -26.29 -6.66 -10.68
C ILE A 373 -26.63 -7.58 -9.52
N ILE A 374 -27.72 -8.30 -9.65
CA ILE A 374 -28.21 -9.28 -8.68
C ILE A 374 -27.91 -10.70 -9.15
N ASN A 375 -27.91 -11.66 -8.22
CA ASN A 375 -27.65 -13.06 -8.45
C ASN A 375 -26.29 -13.32 -9.14
N ALA A 376 -25.33 -12.42 -8.92
CA ALA A 376 -23.95 -12.59 -9.41
C ALA A 376 -23.23 -13.60 -8.53
N PHE A 377 -23.45 -14.86 -8.82
CA PHE A 377 -22.94 -16.01 -8.07
C PHE A 377 -22.47 -17.11 -9.03
N PRO A 378 -21.44 -17.91 -8.71
CA PRO A 378 -20.98 -19.03 -9.52
C PRO A 378 -22.12 -19.99 -9.92
N ASP A 379 -22.13 -20.44 -11.18
CA ASP A 379 -23.14 -21.40 -11.66
C ASP A 379 -22.87 -22.81 -11.12
N THR A 380 -23.34 -23.08 -9.91
CA THR A 380 -23.17 -24.36 -9.22
C THR A 380 -23.95 -25.53 -9.84
N ASN A 381 -24.83 -25.26 -10.79
CA ASN A 381 -25.55 -26.30 -11.52
C ASN A 381 -24.69 -26.93 -12.62
N ASN A 382 -23.78 -26.16 -13.20
CA ASN A 382 -22.97 -26.59 -14.35
C ASN A 382 -21.48 -26.70 -14.01
N PHE A 383 -21.02 -26.12 -12.88
CA PHE A 383 -19.63 -26.10 -12.48
C PHE A 383 -19.45 -26.45 -11.01
N THR A 384 -18.30 -27.04 -10.68
CA THR A 384 -17.95 -27.33 -9.28
C THR A 384 -17.62 -26.03 -8.55
N TYR A 385 -18.33 -25.80 -7.47
CA TYR A 385 -18.09 -24.68 -6.55
C TYR A 385 -18.81 -24.97 -5.21
N PRO A 386 -18.20 -24.77 -4.04
CA PRO A 386 -16.81 -24.35 -3.80
C PRO A 386 -15.79 -25.47 -4.08
N ASN A 387 -14.51 -25.10 -4.14
CA ASN A 387 -13.40 -26.05 -4.28
C ASN A 387 -12.73 -26.25 -2.92
N PHE A 388 -13.24 -27.19 -2.12
CA PHE A 388 -12.71 -27.47 -0.79
C PHE A 388 -11.29 -28.01 -0.84
N CYS A 389 -10.45 -27.57 0.09
CA CYS A 389 -9.07 -28.04 0.18
C CYS A 389 -8.99 -29.53 0.50
N SER A 390 -7.94 -30.17 0.06
CA SER A 390 -7.61 -31.56 0.42
C SER A 390 -6.15 -31.88 0.15
N GLY A 391 -5.51 -32.63 1.05
CA GLY A 391 -4.14 -33.10 0.85
C GLY A 391 -3.08 -31.98 0.94
N ASN A 392 -2.02 -32.13 0.15
CA ASN A 392 -0.85 -31.28 0.22
C ASN A 392 -0.80 -30.30 -0.96
N HIS A 393 -0.51 -29.03 -0.66
CA HIS A 393 -0.33 -27.94 -1.61
C HIS A 393 1.07 -27.38 -1.44
N ASP A 394 1.86 -27.35 -2.52
CA ASP A 394 3.17 -26.71 -2.54
C ASP A 394 3.03 -25.29 -3.11
N ILE A 395 3.56 -24.30 -2.39
CA ILE A 395 3.56 -22.91 -2.74
C ILE A 395 5.01 -22.49 -2.97
N ASP A 396 5.38 -22.14 -4.19
CA ASP A 396 6.74 -21.82 -4.64
C ASP A 396 6.93 -20.36 -5.09
N TYR A 397 5.95 -19.50 -4.84
CA TYR A 397 5.98 -18.06 -5.15
C TYR A 397 6.11 -17.22 -3.88
N MET A 398 6.61 -15.97 -4.04
CA MET A 398 7.07 -15.14 -2.92
C MET A 398 5.96 -14.60 -2.02
N ARG A 399 4.75 -14.47 -2.53
CA ARG A 399 3.60 -13.93 -1.81
C ARG A 399 2.30 -14.40 -2.45
N GLY A 400 1.23 -14.44 -1.67
CA GLY A 400 -0.07 -14.87 -2.15
C GLY A 400 -1.08 -15.03 -1.03
N THR A 401 -2.19 -15.65 -1.39
CA THR A 401 -3.31 -15.95 -0.49
C THR A 401 -3.75 -17.40 -0.64
N PHE A 402 -4.26 -17.99 0.41
CA PHE A 402 -4.88 -19.33 0.34
C PHE A 402 -6.02 -19.49 1.34
N THR A 403 -6.90 -20.46 1.08
CA THR A 403 -8.09 -20.72 1.92
C THR A 403 -8.27 -22.22 2.09
N ASP A 404 -9.15 -22.62 3.04
CA ASP A 404 -9.66 -23.99 3.12
C ASP A 404 -10.63 -24.35 1.98
N GLY A 405 -10.88 -23.45 1.04
CA GLY A 405 -11.75 -23.61 -0.12
C GLY A 405 -13.24 -23.43 0.17
N SER A 406 -13.65 -23.21 1.42
CA SER A 406 -15.05 -22.97 1.80
C SER A 406 -15.47 -21.51 1.58
N PHE A 407 -14.52 -20.61 1.77
CA PHE A 407 -14.75 -19.17 1.66
C PHE A 407 -15.26 -18.80 0.25
N PRO A 408 -16.16 -17.83 0.12
CA PRO A 408 -16.69 -16.98 1.19
C PRO A 408 -18.08 -17.42 1.72
N VAL A 409 -18.80 -18.26 1.00
CA VAL A 409 -20.25 -18.49 1.20
C VAL A 409 -20.53 -19.72 2.04
N TYR A 410 -19.69 -20.73 1.93
CA TYR A 410 -19.90 -22.03 2.56
C TYR A 410 -19.09 -22.18 3.86
N ASN A 411 -19.38 -23.20 4.62
CA ASN A 411 -18.53 -23.65 5.72
C ASN A 411 -17.61 -24.76 5.20
N TYR A 412 -16.43 -24.95 5.83
CA TYR A 412 -15.55 -26.07 5.53
C TYR A 412 -16.24 -27.43 5.78
N GLN A 413 -15.65 -28.49 5.27
CA GLN A 413 -16.19 -29.83 5.43
C GLN A 413 -15.70 -30.45 6.75
N ASN A 414 -16.52 -31.36 7.31
CA ASN A 414 -16.06 -32.26 8.39
C ASN A 414 -14.95 -33.20 7.88
N ASN A 415 -14.00 -33.52 8.75
CA ASN A 415 -12.84 -34.34 8.46
C ASN A 415 -11.96 -33.77 7.34
N SER A 416 -11.84 -32.46 7.25
CA SER A 416 -10.87 -31.82 6.37
C SER A 416 -9.46 -32.05 6.89
N GLU A 417 -8.53 -32.36 5.98
CA GLU A 417 -7.11 -32.53 6.25
C GLU A 417 -6.35 -31.91 5.08
N CYS A 418 -5.77 -30.73 5.29
CA CYS A 418 -5.11 -29.93 4.28
C CYS A 418 -3.76 -29.42 4.78
N GLN A 419 -2.78 -29.31 3.88
CA GLN A 419 -1.47 -28.78 4.19
C GLN A 419 -0.99 -27.87 3.08
N TRP A 420 -0.39 -26.73 3.44
CA TRP A 420 0.27 -25.78 2.53
C TRP A 420 1.73 -25.65 2.94
N LEU A 421 2.64 -26.12 2.08
CA LEU A 421 4.07 -25.91 2.27
C LEU A 421 4.48 -24.66 1.48
N ILE A 422 4.74 -23.57 2.19
CA ILE A 422 5.25 -22.33 1.62
C ILE A 422 6.78 -22.44 1.56
N ASN A 423 7.34 -22.56 0.34
CA ASN A 423 8.75 -22.75 0.08
C ASN A 423 9.19 -21.95 -1.17
N PRO A 424 9.17 -20.64 -1.12
CA PRO A 424 9.32 -19.75 -2.27
C PRO A 424 10.78 -19.55 -2.72
N GLN A 425 11.78 -19.98 -1.93
CA GLN A 425 13.18 -19.85 -2.31
C GLN A 425 13.51 -20.68 -3.54
N ASN A 426 14.11 -20.06 -4.53
CA ASN A 426 14.52 -20.68 -5.79
C ASN A 426 15.98 -20.29 -6.16
N GLU A 427 16.38 -20.47 -7.41
CA GLU A 427 17.75 -20.11 -7.89
C GLU A 427 17.93 -18.60 -8.03
N GLN A 428 16.85 -17.83 -8.10
CA GLN A 428 16.86 -16.37 -8.28
C GLN A 428 16.58 -15.62 -6.98
N ASP A 429 15.68 -16.15 -6.16
CA ASP A 429 15.16 -15.50 -4.96
C ASP A 429 15.67 -16.17 -3.69
N SER A 430 16.37 -15.40 -2.85
CA SER A 430 16.71 -15.81 -1.48
C SER A 430 15.61 -15.35 -0.52
N VAL A 431 15.22 -16.19 0.41
CA VAL A 431 14.20 -15.92 1.43
C VAL A 431 14.81 -16.01 2.83
N THR A 432 14.62 -14.98 3.63
CA THR A 432 15.06 -14.93 5.02
C THR A 432 14.02 -15.48 5.98
N ASN A 433 12.76 -15.11 5.77
CA ASN A 433 11.62 -15.56 6.55
C ASN A 433 10.32 -15.34 5.76
N ILE A 434 9.25 -15.98 6.21
CA ILE A 434 7.90 -15.89 5.65
C ILE A 434 6.98 -15.34 6.74
N THR A 435 6.19 -14.32 6.42
CA THR A 435 5.17 -13.77 7.32
C THR A 435 3.79 -14.19 6.84
N LEU A 436 3.02 -14.84 7.71
CA LEU A 436 1.64 -15.27 7.50
C LEU A 436 0.68 -14.39 8.29
N SER A 437 -0.42 -13.98 7.66
CA SER A 437 -1.49 -13.17 8.27
C SER A 437 -2.86 -13.72 7.86
N PHE A 438 -3.84 -13.63 8.76
CA PHE A 438 -5.21 -14.02 8.46
C PHE A 438 -6.10 -12.78 8.27
N GLN A 439 -6.88 -12.75 7.18
CA GLN A 439 -7.87 -11.70 6.90
C GLN A 439 -9.27 -12.13 7.39
N ARG A 440 -9.51 -13.43 7.38
CA ARG A 440 -10.73 -14.08 7.87
C ARG A 440 -10.31 -15.30 8.67
N PHE A 441 -10.97 -15.54 9.80
CA PHE A 441 -10.70 -16.70 10.63
C PHE A 441 -11.92 -17.02 11.49
N LYS A 442 -12.51 -18.20 11.26
CA LYS A 442 -13.58 -18.72 12.12
C LYS A 442 -13.65 -20.24 12.01
N LEU A 443 -13.23 -20.92 13.07
CA LEU A 443 -13.24 -22.37 13.24
C LEU A 443 -14.09 -22.78 14.44
N GLU A 444 -14.42 -24.07 14.57
CA GLU A 444 -14.99 -24.58 15.80
C GLU A 444 -13.97 -24.47 16.95
N THR A 445 -14.39 -23.82 18.04
CA THR A 445 -13.50 -23.49 19.14
C THR A 445 -12.98 -24.74 19.87
N ASP A 446 -11.66 -24.81 20.05
CA ASP A 446 -10.94 -25.88 20.76
C ASP A 446 -11.12 -27.29 20.17
N VAL A 447 -11.61 -27.38 18.92
CA VAL A 447 -11.86 -28.67 18.22
C VAL A 447 -11.14 -28.68 16.88
N ASP A 448 -11.40 -27.70 16.02
CA ASP A 448 -10.77 -27.56 14.70
C ASP A 448 -9.60 -26.57 14.77
N PHE A 449 -8.50 -26.90 14.09
CA PHE A 449 -7.26 -26.15 14.24
C PHE A 449 -6.59 -25.83 12.90
N VAL A 450 -6.03 -24.63 12.84
CA VAL A 450 -4.95 -24.29 11.94
C VAL A 450 -3.64 -24.26 12.72
N ASN A 451 -2.66 -25.09 12.34
CA ASN A 451 -1.34 -25.13 12.94
C ASN A 451 -0.30 -24.58 11.97
N VAL A 452 0.66 -23.81 12.48
CA VAL A 452 1.74 -23.20 11.71
C VAL A 452 3.08 -23.65 12.25
N PHE A 453 3.95 -24.19 11.40
CA PHE A 453 5.25 -24.76 11.76
C PHE A 453 6.39 -24.01 11.07
N ASP A 454 7.50 -23.83 11.79
CA ASP A 454 8.74 -23.22 11.32
C ASP A 454 9.61 -24.21 10.56
N GLY A 455 9.20 -24.56 9.36
CA GLY A 455 9.90 -25.54 8.52
C GLY A 455 8.97 -26.32 7.58
N GLU A 456 9.43 -27.44 7.08
CA GLU A 456 8.75 -28.21 6.01
C GLU A 456 7.90 -29.39 6.49
N SER A 457 7.78 -29.60 7.80
CA SER A 457 7.04 -30.75 8.33
C SER A 457 6.46 -30.48 9.72
N THR A 458 5.49 -31.26 10.14
CA THR A 458 4.86 -31.19 11.47
C THR A 458 5.81 -31.55 12.64
N SER A 459 7.02 -32.03 12.34
CA SER A 459 8.06 -32.22 13.33
C SER A 459 8.91 -30.95 13.57
N ALA A 460 8.75 -29.91 12.75
CA ALA A 460 9.40 -28.62 12.94
C ALA A 460 8.78 -27.88 14.15
N PRO A 461 9.46 -26.85 14.69
CA PRO A 461 8.90 -26.06 15.78
C PRO A 461 7.51 -25.49 15.45
N LEU A 462 6.55 -25.68 16.38
CA LEU A 462 5.22 -25.09 16.25
C LEU A 462 5.28 -23.60 16.57
N LEU A 463 4.92 -22.76 15.60
CA LEU A 463 4.83 -21.30 15.75
C LEU A 463 3.49 -20.85 16.35
N GLY A 464 2.40 -21.57 16.02
CA GLY A 464 1.07 -21.28 16.53
C GLY A 464 0.07 -22.37 16.21
N SER A 465 -0.95 -22.49 17.07
CA SER A 465 -2.13 -23.37 16.91
C SER A 465 -3.37 -22.54 17.19
N PHE A 466 -4.24 -22.41 16.20
CA PHE A 466 -5.35 -21.45 16.22
C PHE A 466 -6.69 -22.15 16.03
N SER A 467 -7.67 -21.69 16.80
CA SER A 467 -9.04 -22.21 16.85
C SER A 467 -10.00 -21.07 17.23
N GLY A 468 -11.30 -21.24 17.04
CA GLY A 468 -12.32 -20.24 17.39
C GLY A 468 -12.47 -19.12 16.35
N ASP A 469 -12.87 -17.90 16.78
CA ASP A 469 -13.27 -16.81 15.89
C ASP A 469 -12.40 -15.53 16.02
N GLN A 470 -11.34 -15.59 16.83
CA GLN A 470 -10.41 -14.47 16.93
C GLN A 470 -9.37 -14.56 15.80
N ILE A 471 -9.24 -13.48 15.02
CA ILE A 471 -8.21 -13.41 13.99
C ILE A 471 -6.83 -13.46 14.66
N PRO A 472 -5.99 -14.47 14.34
CA PRO A 472 -4.64 -14.56 14.88
C PRO A 472 -3.77 -13.36 14.49
N ASN A 473 -2.85 -12.97 15.37
CA ASN A 473 -1.79 -12.03 15.01
C ASN A 473 -0.89 -12.64 13.92
N SER A 474 -0.26 -11.79 13.11
CA SER A 474 0.71 -12.21 12.10
C SER A 474 1.85 -13.01 12.72
N ILE A 475 2.32 -14.05 12.01
CA ILE A 475 3.35 -14.98 12.44
C ILE A 475 4.46 -15.01 11.40
N SER A 476 5.71 -15.07 11.85
CA SER A 476 6.86 -15.19 10.96
C SER A 476 7.68 -16.43 11.26
N SER A 477 8.13 -17.12 10.19
CA SER A 477 9.13 -18.18 10.29
C SER A 477 10.52 -17.61 10.61
N THR A 478 11.45 -18.45 11.05
CA THR A 478 12.85 -18.06 11.21
C THR A 478 13.69 -18.41 9.99
N GLY A 479 13.12 -19.14 9.04
CA GLY A 479 13.76 -19.59 7.81
C GLY A 479 12.88 -19.44 6.58
N ASN A 480 13.33 -20.01 5.48
CA ASN A 480 12.73 -19.89 4.15
C ASN A 480 11.59 -20.88 3.86
N LYS A 481 11.09 -21.59 4.88
CA LYS A 481 9.99 -22.54 4.74
C LYS A 481 9.02 -22.40 5.90
N MET A 482 7.74 -22.52 5.59
CA MET A 482 6.65 -22.54 6.57
C MET A 482 5.61 -23.59 6.14
N LEU A 483 5.24 -24.46 7.05
CA LEU A 483 4.12 -25.39 6.84
C LEU A 483 2.89 -24.92 7.60
N VAL A 484 1.77 -24.84 6.92
CA VAL A 484 0.44 -24.59 7.51
C VAL A 484 -0.41 -25.85 7.35
N THR A 485 -1.06 -26.32 8.42
CA THR A 485 -2.03 -27.44 8.35
C THR A 485 -3.39 -26.98 8.84
N PHE A 486 -4.43 -27.54 8.24
CA PHE A 486 -5.81 -27.38 8.69
C PHE A 486 -6.42 -28.76 8.92
N GLU A 487 -7.00 -28.95 10.09
CA GLU A 487 -7.66 -30.18 10.50
C GLU A 487 -9.02 -29.86 11.11
N SER A 488 -10.09 -30.53 10.65
CA SER A 488 -11.42 -30.48 11.25
C SER A 488 -11.91 -31.87 11.67
N ASP A 489 -12.73 -31.90 12.71
CA ASP A 489 -13.33 -33.13 13.20
C ASP A 489 -14.57 -33.57 12.36
N ASN A 490 -15.39 -34.46 12.88
CA ASN A 490 -16.55 -35.02 12.18
C ASN A 490 -17.88 -34.31 12.49
N GLN A 491 -17.84 -33.16 13.19
CA GLN A 491 -19.04 -32.42 13.62
C GLN A 491 -18.80 -30.93 13.40
N ASN A 492 -19.86 -30.15 13.38
CA ASN A 492 -19.89 -28.70 13.33
C ASN A 492 -18.88 -28.07 12.37
N THR A 493 -19.35 -27.33 11.42
CA THR A 493 -18.50 -26.62 10.46
C THR A 493 -18.70 -25.12 10.55
N MET A 494 -17.63 -24.36 10.35
CA MET A 494 -17.61 -22.90 10.42
C MET A 494 -17.14 -22.30 9.07
N PRO A 495 -17.20 -20.97 8.89
CA PRO A 495 -16.81 -20.31 7.64
C PRO A 495 -15.36 -20.52 7.18
N GLY A 496 -14.47 -21.04 8.02
CA GLY A 496 -13.09 -21.29 7.65
C GLY A 496 -12.19 -20.07 7.70
N PHE A 497 -11.18 -20.01 6.84
CA PHE A 497 -10.21 -18.94 6.87
C PHE A 497 -9.78 -18.49 5.46
N LEU A 498 -9.28 -17.25 5.43
CA LEU A 498 -8.50 -16.68 4.33
C LEU A 498 -7.18 -16.16 4.92
N ALA A 499 -6.08 -16.73 4.45
CA ALA A 499 -4.73 -16.34 4.83
C ALA A 499 -4.02 -15.63 3.68
N SER A 500 -3.07 -14.75 4.00
CA SER A 500 -2.07 -14.23 3.07
C SER A 500 -0.68 -14.43 3.64
N PHE A 501 0.29 -14.57 2.76
CA PHE A 501 1.69 -14.65 3.15
C PHE A 501 2.55 -13.76 2.27
N GLU A 502 3.66 -13.35 2.85
CA GLU A 502 4.70 -12.58 2.18
C GLU A 502 6.07 -13.09 2.63
N SER A 503 6.96 -13.29 1.67
CA SER A 503 8.31 -13.77 1.90
C SER A 503 9.29 -12.63 1.85
N ASN A 504 10.09 -12.48 2.90
CA ASN A 504 11.07 -11.42 3.00
C ASN A 504 12.41 -11.84 2.37
N GLN A 505 12.95 -10.99 1.55
CA GLN A 505 14.29 -11.15 0.97
C GLN A 505 15.35 -10.46 1.84
N PRO A 506 16.61 -10.91 1.81
CA PRO A 506 17.68 -10.18 2.46
C PRO A 506 17.90 -8.83 1.78
N SER A 507 18.27 -7.82 2.53
CA SER A 507 18.76 -6.57 1.96
C SER A 507 20.23 -6.74 1.59
N TRP A 508 20.53 -6.93 0.30
CA TRP A 508 21.88 -7.22 -0.18
C TRP A 508 22.82 -6.03 -0.01
N CYS A 509 22.38 -4.84 -0.38
CA CYS A 509 23.15 -3.62 -0.17
C CYS A 509 22.25 -2.44 0.18
N SER A 510 22.79 -1.49 0.93
CA SER A 510 22.07 -0.26 1.27
C SER A 510 23.04 0.82 1.76
N GLY A 511 22.66 2.10 1.57
CA GLY A 511 23.40 3.23 2.09
C GLY A 511 24.80 3.41 1.45
N THR A 512 25.78 3.90 2.22
CA THR A 512 27.12 4.24 1.72
C THR A 512 28.18 3.44 2.44
N THR A 513 29.01 2.73 1.67
CA THR A 513 30.21 2.01 2.15
C THR A 513 31.46 2.79 1.77
N VAL A 514 32.39 2.99 2.71
CA VAL A 514 33.69 3.66 2.48
C VAL A 514 34.80 2.63 2.40
N LYS A 515 35.62 2.68 1.35
CA LYS A 515 36.77 1.84 1.11
C LYS A 515 38.06 2.70 1.15
N LEU A 516 38.96 2.39 2.06
CA LEU A 516 40.23 3.14 2.28
C LEU A 516 41.48 2.34 1.91
N GLU A 517 41.32 1.06 1.66
CA GLU A 517 42.39 0.14 1.28
C GLU A 517 42.87 0.45 -0.14
N GLN A 518 44.12 0.04 -0.45
CA GLN A 518 44.72 0.30 -1.77
C GLN A 518 44.12 -0.55 -2.89
N HIS A 519 43.54 -1.66 -2.56
CA HIS A 519 42.83 -2.57 -3.45
C HIS A 519 41.77 -3.31 -2.68
N GLY A 520 40.77 -3.81 -3.37
CA GLY A 520 39.68 -4.58 -2.76
C GLY A 520 38.64 -5.02 -3.78
N GLU A 521 37.73 -5.85 -3.32
CA GLU A 521 36.59 -6.32 -4.07
C GLU A 521 35.29 -5.83 -3.41
N PHE A 522 34.22 -5.70 -4.17
CA PHE A 522 32.91 -5.34 -3.72
C PHE A 522 31.87 -5.72 -4.78
N SER A 523 30.63 -5.85 -4.34
CA SER A 523 29.49 -6.28 -5.17
C SER A 523 28.21 -5.66 -4.65
N ASP A 524 27.10 -5.87 -5.36
CA ASP A 524 25.77 -5.60 -4.82
C ASP A 524 25.40 -6.52 -3.63
N GLY A 525 26.10 -7.61 -3.42
CA GLY A 525 25.94 -8.54 -2.31
C GLY A 525 25.02 -9.72 -2.58
N SER A 526 24.36 -9.77 -3.73
CA SER A 526 23.38 -10.82 -4.08
C SER A 526 24.02 -12.19 -4.34
N HIS A 527 25.31 -12.24 -4.67
CA HIS A 527 26.08 -13.46 -4.93
C HIS A 527 25.47 -14.35 -6.03
N ASN A 528 24.83 -15.47 -5.62
CA ASN A 528 24.22 -16.43 -6.55
C ASN A 528 22.75 -16.12 -6.84
N PHE A 529 22.16 -15.15 -6.12
CA PHE A 529 20.77 -14.74 -6.30
C PHE A 529 20.66 -13.46 -7.12
N PHE A 530 19.46 -13.08 -7.48
CA PHE A 530 19.22 -11.80 -8.11
C PHE A 530 19.23 -10.67 -7.06
N TYR A 531 19.74 -9.49 -7.45
CA TYR A 531 19.64 -8.31 -6.58
C TYR A 531 18.18 -7.89 -6.39
N ASN A 532 17.90 -7.06 -5.38
CA ASN A 532 16.56 -6.59 -5.09
C ASN A 532 16.20 -5.39 -5.96
N ASN A 533 14.93 -5.29 -6.36
CA ASN A 533 14.36 -4.08 -6.92
C ASN A 533 14.42 -2.92 -5.89
N SER A 534 14.28 -1.69 -6.37
CA SER A 534 14.29 -0.46 -5.56
C SER A 534 15.51 -0.30 -4.66
N SER A 535 16.66 -0.84 -5.07
CA SER A 535 17.93 -0.74 -4.34
C SER A 535 18.65 0.55 -4.68
N THR A 536 19.25 1.18 -3.67
CA THR A 536 20.17 2.30 -3.87
C THR A 536 21.37 2.14 -2.95
N CYS A 537 22.52 1.85 -3.53
CA CYS A 537 23.75 1.52 -2.83
C CYS A 537 24.89 2.37 -3.35
N MET A 538 25.75 2.82 -2.45
CA MET A 538 26.84 3.72 -2.77
C MET A 538 28.15 3.24 -2.17
N TRP A 539 29.26 3.43 -2.90
CA TRP A 539 30.59 3.19 -2.39
C TRP A 539 31.46 4.41 -2.64
N GLN A 540 32.16 4.86 -1.59
CA GLN A 540 33.18 5.87 -1.66
C GLN A 540 34.56 5.17 -1.57
N ILE A 541 35.25 5.04 -2.70
CA ILE A 541 36.54 4.40 -2.79
C ILE A 541 37.60 5.52 -2.74
N MET A 542 38.29 5.66 -1.61
CA MET A 542 39.21 6.76 -1.32
C MET A 542 40.49 6.25 -0.65
N PRO A 543 41.31 5.42 -1.34
CA PRO A 543 42.55 4.89 -0.76
C PRO A 543 43.49 6.02 -0.31
N ILE A 544 44.14 5.80 0.81
CA ILE A 544 45.04 6.81 1.39
C ILE A 544 46.22 7.03 0.46
N ASN A 545 46.55 8.27 0.11
CA ASN A 545 47.62 8.68 -0.77
C ASN A 545 47.52 8.11 -2.21
N ALA A 546 46.34 7.74 -2.66
CA ALA A 546 46.13 7.32 -4.03
C ALA A 546 46.26 8.51 -5.00
N ASN A 547 46.99 8.31 -6.07
CA ASN A 547 47.05 9.25 -7.19
C ASN A 547 45.97 8.95 -8.23
N THR A 548 45.74 7.66 -8.44
CA THR A 548 44.68 7.16 -9.30
C THR A 548 43.97 5.99 -8.61
N VAL A 549 42.70 5.80 -8.95
CA VAL A 549 41.93 4.60 -8.57
C VAL A 549 41.30 4.04 -9.84
N THR A 550 41.55 2.75 -10.09
CA THR A 550 40.92 2.03 -11.19
C THR A 550 39.91 1.02 -10.66
N VAL A 551 38.68 1.04 -11.19
CA VAL A 551 37.63 0.04 -10.96
C VAL A 551 37.52 -0.84 -12.20
N TYR A 552 37.32 -2.15 -11.99
CA TYR A 552 37.08 -3.15 -13.03
C TYR A 552 35.98 -4.11 -12.58
N PHE A 553 35.23 -4.67 -13.53
CA PHE A 553 34.19 -5.65 -13.25
C PHE A 553 34.67 -7.07 -13.55
N THR A 554 34.22 -8.02 -12.74
CA THR A 554 34.41 -9.47 -12.96
C THR A 554 33.09 -10.14 -13.39
N ASN A 555 31.96 -9.58 -13.01
CA ASN A 555 30.64 -9.97 -13.45
C ASN A 555 29.75 -8.74 -13.58
N PHE A 556 28.81 -8.72 -14.56
CA PHE A 556 27.86 -7.61 -14.73
C PHE A 556 26.60 -8.05 -15.48
N ASP A 557 25.50 -8.13 -14.75
CA ASP A 557 24.18 -8.53 -15.26
C ASP A 557 23.08 -7.78 -14.49
N ILE A 558 22.63 -6.64 -15.05
CA ILE A 558 21.54 -5.85 -14.50
C ILE A 558 20.49 -5.58 -15.58
N GLU A 559 19.29 -5.16 -15.21
CA GLU A 559 18.23 -4.83 -16.17
C GLU A 559 18.68 -3.72 -17.12
N ALA A 560 18.39 -3.90 -18.42
CA ALA A 560 18.81 -2.98 -19.44
C ALA A 560 17.95 -1.71 -19.47
N GLY A 561 18.58 -0.54 -19.34
CA GLY A 561 17.96 0.76 -19.57
C GLY A 561 17.19 1.35 -18.38
N GLN A 562 16.93 0.58 -17.34
CA GLN A 562 16.26 1.05 -16.12
C GLN A 562 17.21 1.01 -14.92
N ASP A 563 17.94 -0.10 -14.74
CA ASP A 563 18.90 -0.24 -13.69
C ASP A 563 20.27 0.27 -14.13
N HIS A 564 20.96 0.94 -13.21
CA HIS A 564 22.20 1.64 -13.55
C HIS A 564 23.31 1.45 -12.50
N VAL A 565 24.53 1.23 -12.99
CA VAL A 565 25.74 1.47 -12.22
C VAL A 565 26.41 2.73 -12.75
N LYS A 566 26.40 3.79 -11.95
CA LYS A 566 27.04 5.08 -12.26
C LYS A 566 28.31 5.27 -11.48
N ILE A 567 29.39 5.60 -12.18
CA ILE A 567 30.71 5.79 -11.59
C ILE A 567 31.17 7.22 -11.85
N TYR A 568 31.54 7.91 -10.76
CA TYR A 568 31.97 9.30 -10.81
C TYR A 568 33.38 9.44 -10.24
N ASP A 569 34.14 10.40 -10.76
CA ASP A 569 35.29 10.93 -10.03
C ASP A 569 34.75 11.70 -8.80
N SER A 570 35.05 11.22 -7.60
CA SER A 570 34.46 11.74 -6.36
C SER A 570 34.89 13.17 -6.02
N GLN A 571 36.01 13.68 -6.60
CA GLN A 571 36.51 15.04 -6.34
C GLN A 571 35.87 16.06 -7.29
N THR A 572 35.67 15.70 -8.55
CA THR A 572 35.14 16.61 -9.59
C THR A 572 33.66 16.41 -9.82
N MET A 573 33.09 15.29 -9.37
CA MET A 573 31.74 14.83 -9.66
C MET A 573 31.47 14.61 -11.16
N GLU A 574 32.53 14.42 -11.94
CA GLU A 574 32.43 14.05 -13.35
C GLU A 574 31.95 12.61 -13.48
N LEU A 575 30.94 12.37 -14.31
CA LEU A 575 30.46 11.03 -14.63
C LEU A 575 31.49 10.34 -15.53
N LEU A 576 32.13 9.31 -15.03
CA LEU A 576 33.09 8.51 -15.78
C LEU A 576 32.45 7.42 -16.61
N ALA A 577 31.36 6.81 -16.09
CA ALA A 577 30.55 5.84 -16.81
C ALA A 577 29.14 5.69 -16.22
N ASP A 578 28.24 5.21 -17.08
CA ASP A 578 26.88 4.80 -16.77
C ASP A 578 26.63 3.46 -17.49
N TYR A 579 26.63 2.38 -16.71
CA TYR A 579 26.46 1.02 -17.25
C TYR A 579 25.07 0.48 -16.91
N SER A 580 24.47 -0.24 -17.88
CA SER A 580 23.16 -0.88 -17.78
C SER A 580 23.15 -2.12 -18.68
N GLY A 581 22.32 -3.12 -18.35
CA GLY A 581 22.16 -4.35 -19.13
C GLY A 581 23.19 -5.43 -18.80
N TYR A 582 23.23 -6.47 -19.63
CA TYR A 582 24.11 -7.63 -19.50
C TYR A 582 25.41 -7.47 -20.25
N TYR A 583 26.53 -7.75 -19.58
CA TYR A 583 27.85 -7.86 -20.18
C TYR A 583 28.37 -9.28 -19.97
N PRO A 584 28.76 -10.01 -21.04
CA PRO A 584 29.23 -11.38 -20.86
C PRO A 584 30.58 -11.42 -20.13
N PRO A 585 30.90 -12.50 -19.39
CA PRO A 585 32.09 -12.59 -18.55
C PRO A 585 33.41 -12.44 -19.34
N ASP A 586 33.45 -12.76 -20.65
CA ASP A 586 34.58 -12.59 -21.53
C ASP A 586 34.72 -11.17 -22.11
N ALA A 587 33.70 -10.31 -21.90
CA ALA A 587 33.67 -8.91 -22.32
C ALA A 587 32.94 -8.02 -21.28
N PRO A 588 33.43 -7.95 -20.03
CA PRO A 588 32.83 -7.12 -18.99
C PRO A 588 32.93 -5.62 -19.35
N PRO A 589 32.25 -4.72 -18.62
CA PRO A 589 32.43 -3.29 -18.78
C PRO A 589 33.96 -2.93 -18.66
N PRO A 590 34.46 -2.03 -19.51
CA PRO A 590 35.88 -1.71 -19.53
C PRO A 590 36.33 -1.08 -18.19
N PRO A 591 37.57 -1.35 -17.72
CA PRO A 591 38.08 -0.70 -16.53
C PRO A 591 38.13 0.82 -16.63
N LEU A 592 37.82 1.49 -15.54
CA LEU A 592 37.77 2.96 -15.43
C LEU A 592 38.73 3.47 -14.39
N THR A 593 39.45 4.55 -14.72
CA THR A 593 40.41 5.19 -13.83
C THR A 593 39.99 6.63 -13.50
N SER A 594 39.83 6.92 -12.21
CA SER A 594 39.79 8.28 -11.70
C SER A 594 41.20 8.82 -11.50
N LEU A 595 41.48 10.01 -12.02
CA LEU A 595 42.75 10.71 -11.88
C LEU A 595 42.87 11.51 -10.58
N SER A 596 41.82 11.63 -9.79
CA SER A 596 41.83 12.27 -8.48
C SER A 596 42.16 11.33 -7.33
N GLY A 597 42.32 10.03 -7.63
CA GLY A 597 42.52 8.99 -6.62
C GLY A 597 41.29 8.67 -5.80
N LYS A 598 40.10 9.09 -6.25
CA LYS A 598 38.82 8.90 -5.53
C LYS A 598 37.70 8.58 -6.49
N ILE A 599 36.88 7.59 -6.15
CA ILE A 599 35.69 7.19 -6.91
C ILE A 599 34.47 7.23 -6.02
N PHE A 600 33.36 7.75 -6.57
CA PHE A 600 32.01 7.55 -6.07
C PHE A 600 31.27 6.61 -7.02
N PHE A 601 30.84 5.47 -6.49
CA PHE A 601 30.17 4.42 -7.22
C PHE A 601 28.75 4.30 -6.71
N LEU A 602 27.76 4.33 -7.59
CA LEU A 602 26.33 4.27 -7.30
C LEU A 602 25.72 3.12 -8.08
N PHE A 603 25.04 2.20 -7.39
CA PHE A 603 24.13 1.24 -7.97
C PHE A 603 22.69 1.65 -7.62
N HIS A 604 21.83 1.70 -8.62
CA HIS A 604 20.41 1.98 -8.47
C HIS A 604 19.61 1.01 -9.34
N SER A 605 18.64 0.31 -8.72
CA SER A 605 17.63 -0.49 -9.41
C SER A 605 16.26 0.13 -9.23
N ASP A 606 15.39 0.03 -10.26
CA ASP A 606 14.02 0.47 -10.21
C ASP A 606 13.10 -0.57 -9.53
N GLU A 607 11.79 -0.48 -9.72
CA GLU A 607 10.81 -1.33 -9.06
C GLU A 607 10.54 -2.67 -9.77
N SER A 608 11.15 -2.90 -10.93
CA SER A 608 10.89 -4.10 -11.74
C SER A 608 12.14 -4.54 -12.49
N GLY A 609 12.17 -5.80 -12.93
CA GLY A 609 13.31 -6.36 -13.62
C GLY A 609 14.53 -6.60 -12.71
N ARG A 610 15.25 -7.68 -12.91
CA ARG A 610 16.42 -8.04 -12.09
C ARG A 610 17.35 -8.92 -12.87
N GLY A 611 18.64 -8.90 -12.50
CA GLY A 611 19.65 -9.83 -13.00
C GLY A 611 20.48 -10.41 -11.86
N GLN A 612 21.57 -11.12 -12.20
CA GLN A 612 22.49 -11.70 -11.21
C GLN A 612 23.36 -10.66 -10.49
N GLY A 613 23.21 -9.38 -10.85
CA GLY A 613 23.95 -8.31 -10.23
C GLY A 613 25.36 -8.14 -10.79
N TRP A 614 26.23 -7.55 -9.98
CA TRP A 614 27.59 -7.23 -10.41
C TRP A 614 28.59 -7.47 -9.32
N GLU A 615 29.82 -7.80 -9.77
CA GLU A 615 31.00 -7.92 -8.94
C GLU A 615 32.11 -7.06 -9.54
N ALA A 616 32.80 -6.31 -8.70
CA ALA A 616 33.86 -5.40 -9.10
C ALA A 616 35.05 -5.46 -8.16
N GLY A 617 36.20 -5.15 -8.71
CA GLY A 617 37.41 -4.91 -7.95
C GLY A 617 37.94 -3.49 -8.19
N TYR A 618 38.80 -3.05 -7.31
CA TYR A 618 39.55 -1.81 -7.50
C TYR A 618 40.98 -1.92 -7.01
N TYR A 619 41.84 -1.11 -7.62
CA TYR A 619 43.22 -0.90 -7.16
C TYR A 619 43.60 0.57 -7.37
N SER A 620 44.58 1.02 -6.59
CA SER A 620 45.10 2.38 -6.65
C SER A 620 46.60 2.39 -6.93
N ASP A 621 47.04 3.42 -7.66
CA ASP A 621 48.42 3.75 -7.76
C ASP A 621 48.77 4.81 -6.70
N LEU A 622 49.78 4.53 -5.93
CA LEU A 622 50.26 5.46 -4.93
C LEU A 622 50.99 6.65 -5.61
N VAL A 623 50.91 7.79 -4.99
CA VAL A 623 51.81 8.90 -5.32
C VAL A 623 53.23 8.36 -5.12
N ASN A 624 54.00 8.14 -6.20
CA ASN A 624 55.42 7.86 -6.09
C ASN A 624 56.07 9.06 -5.40
N ILE A 625 56.33 8.93 -4.10
CA ILE A 625 57.38 9.74 -3.50
C ILE A 625 58.62 9.31 -4.28
N LYS A 626 59.18 10.18 -5.16
CA LYS A 626 60.45 9.96 -5.79
C LYS A 626 61.40 9.50 -4.68
N ASN A 627 61.94 8.31 -4.80
CA ASN A 627 63.05 7.87 -3.95
C ASN A 627 64.07 9.01 -3.95
N ILE A 628 64.23 9.64 -2.79
CA ILE A 628 65.36 10.53 -2.58
C ILE A 628 66.56 9.60 -2.81
N ASP A 629 67.38 9.94 -3.82
CA ASP A 629 68.55 9.16 -4.20
C ASP A 629 69.31 8.71 -2.93
N GLU A 630 69.67 7.44 -2.84
CA GLU A 630 70.38 6.81 -1.69
C GLU A 630 71.71 7.52 -1.30
N GLU A 631 72.16 8.49 -2.09
CA GLU A 631 73.36 9.28 -1.86
C GLU A 631 73.29 10.26 -0.68
N ASN A 632 72.09 10.61 -0.14
CA ASN A 632 71.94 11.55 0.99
C ASN A 632 71.25 10.91 2.19
N THR A 633 71.72 9.78 2.67
CA THR A 633 71.22 9.17 3.90
C THR A 633 71.73 9.92 5.12
N PHE A 634 70.92 10.16 6.06
CA PHE A 634 71.20 10.72 7.37
C PHE A 634 70.70 9.80 8.49
N THR A 635 71.31 9.86 9.65
CA THR A 635 70.87 9.18 10.86
C THR A 635 70.49 10.21 11.91
N VAL A 636 69.48 9.91 12.68
CA VAL A 636 68.99 10.78 13.74
C VAL A 636 69.12 10.08 15.08
N PHE A 637 69.68 10.76 16.06
CA PHE A 637 69.90 10.19 17.40
C PHE A 637 69.97 11.26 18.49
N PRO A 638 69.67 10.95 19.77
CA PRO A 638 68.96 9.74 20.19
C PRO A 638 67.48 9.71 19.80
N ILE A 639 66.96 8.52 19.66
CA ILE A 639 65.51 8.36 19.50
C ILE A 639 65.01 7.42 20.62
N PRO A 640 64.19 7.83 21.56
CA PRO A 640 63.67 9.20 21.75
C PRO A 640 64.70 10.24 22.15
N ALA A 641 64.56 11.48 21.65
CA ALA A 641 65.36 12.62 22.03
C ALA A 641 64.69 13.40 23.20
N GLN A 642 65.52 14.00 24.08
CA GLN A 642 64.98 14.80 25.22
C GLN A 642 65.18 16.30 25.01
N ASN A 643 66.42 16.74 24.88
CA ASN A 643 66.77 18.17 24.75
C ASN A 643 67.51 18.49 23.45
N ILE A 644 68.25 17.53 22.93
CA ILE A 644 69.09 17.70 21.72
C ILE A 644 68.76 16.54 20.79
N LEU A 645 68.54 16.84 19.50
CA LEU A 645 68.37 15.92 18.42
C LEU A 645 69.61 16.11 17.48
N ASN A 646 70.40 15.07 17.30
CA ASN A 646 71.53 15.06 16.37
C ASN A 646 71.10 14.44 15.05
N ILE A 647 71.53 15.06 13.96
CA ILE A 647 71.34 14.59 12.60
C ILE A 647 72.70 14.45 12.00
N SER A 648 73.12 13.21 11.69
CA SER A 648 74.39 12.90 11.05
C SER A 648 74.14 12.52 9.61
N PHE A 649 74.86 13.21 8.69
CA PHE A 649 74.77 12.96 7.26
C PHE A 649 75.97 12.08 6.85
N ASN A 650 75.74 11.14 5.95
CA ASN A 650 76.75 10.24 5.46
C ASN A 650 77.85 10.94 4.61
N ASN A 651 77.50 12.08 4.01
CA ASN A 651 78.38 12.92 3.21
C ASN A 651 78.45 14.35 3.77
N GLU A 652 79.49 15.09 3.50
CA GLU A 652 79.57 16.50 3.88
C GLU A 652 78.52 17.33 3.17
N ILE A 653 77.83 18.23 3.93
CA ILE A 653 76.87 19.12 3.39
C ILE A 653 77.60 20.20 2.60
N THR A 654 77.44 20.20 1.29
CA THR A 654 78.13 21.12 0.38
C THR A 654 77.22 22.27 -0.15
N LYS A 655 75.89 22.30 0.21
CA LYS A 655 74.95 23.28 -0.22
C LYS A 655 74.12 23.76 0.95
N PRO A 656 73.70 25.03 0.96
CA PRO A 656 72.73 25.52 1.95
C PRO A 656 71.41 24.72 1.88
N GLY A 657 70.80 24.48 3.06
CA GLY A 657 69.55 23.73 3.16
C GLY A 657 68.77 24.13 4.39
N GLU A 658 67.62 23.52 4.54
CA GLU A 658 66.76 23.71 5.70
C GLU A 658 66.38 22.34 6.29
N ILE A 659 66.36 22.28 7.63
CA ILE A 659 65.85 21.16 8.38
C ILE A 659 64.52 21.64 9.00
N LEU A 660 63.45 20.88 8.75
CA LEU A 660 62.12 21.17 9.29
C LEU A 660 61.69 19.99 10.19
N LEU A 661 61.33 20.30 11.44
CA LEU A 661 60.66 19.34 12.30
C LEU A 661 59.15 19.62 12.26
N ILE A 662 58.38 18.60 11.91
CA ILE A 662 56.92 18.73 11.60
C ILE A 662 56.15 17.86 12.58
N ASP A 663 55.05 18.35 13.13
CA ASP A 663 54.16 17.56 13.98
C ASP A 663 53.22 16.67 13.15
N GLN A 664 52.46 15.81 13.81
CA GLN A 664 51.50 14.86 13.20
C GLN A 664 50.39 15.55 12.35
N LEU A 665 50.20 16.87 12.50
CA LEU A 665 49.23 17.66 11.73
C LEU A 665 49.89 18.41 10.56
N GLY A 666 51.17 18.15 10.27
CA GLY A 666 51.90 18.82 9.21
C GLY A 666 52.38 20.24 9.54
N ARG A 667 52.34 20.67 10.80
CA ARG A 667 52.78 22.01 11.22
C ARG A 667 54.26 22.02 11.54
N ILE A 668 55.03 22.95 11.00
CA ILE A 668 56.43 23.15 11.30
C ILE A 668 56.56 23.63 12.75
N VAL A 669 57.21 22.86 13.61
CA VAL A 669 57.47 23.18 15.02
C VAL A 669 58.90 23.67 15.28
N LEU A 670 59.80 23.33 14.37
CA LEU A 670 61.19 23.85 14.38
C LEU A 670 61.66 23.97 12.93
N LYS A 671 62.38 25.07 12.66
CA LYS A 671 63.11 25.29 11.38
C LYS A 671 64.52 25.71 11.68
N ALA A 672 65.50 24.96 11.12
CA ALA A 672 66.87 25.26 11.19
C ALA A 672 67.44 25.49 9.76
N VAL A 673 68.15 26.58 9.54
CA VAL A 673 68.83 26.91 8.27
C VAL A 673 70.28 26.52 8.35
N ILE A 674 70.75 25.84 7.32
CA ILE A 674 72.19 25.39 7.18
C ILE A 674 72.82 26.36 6.20
N GLU A 675 73.68 27.28 6.67
CA GLU A 675 74.26 28.29 5.79
C GLU A 675 75.72 27.98 5.38
N ASP A 676 76.50 27.34 6.24
CA ASP A 676 77.93 26.90 5.92
C ASP A 676 78.37 25.88 6.97
N PHE A 677 78.74 24.69 6.56
CA PHE A 677 79.18 23.67 7.51
C PHE A 677 80.31 22.77 6.93
N PRO A 678 81.47 22.76 7.56
CA PRO A 678 82.46 21.72 7.31
C PRO A 678 82.20 20.47 8.17
N SER A 679 81.01 20.24 8.67
CA SER A 679 80.71 19.10 9.55
C SER A 679 79.56 18.28 8.98
N ASN A 680 79.60 16.99 9.09
CA ASN A 680 78.55 16.04 8.69
C ASN A 680 77.57 15.83 9.80
N MET A 681 77.52 16.65 10.87
CA MET A 681 76.61 16.50 11.99
C MET A 681 76.03 17.87 12.41
N ILE A 682 74.69 17.90 12.59
CA ILE A 682 73.93 19.05 13.10
C ILE A 682 73.24 18.66 14.38
N SER A 683 73.26 19.54 15.39
CA SER A 683 72.54 19.35 16.65
C SER A 683 71.43 20.39 16.76
N LEU A 684 70.25 19.94 16.93
CA LEU A 684 69.09 20.77 17.11
C LEU A 684 68.68 20.79 18.60
N ASP A 685 68.44 21.99 19.15
CA ASP A 685 67.87 22.15 20.48
C ASP A 685 66.36 21.98 20.36
N ILE A 686 65.86 20.96 20.98
CA ILE A 686 64.43 20.59 21.02
C ILE A 686 63.86 20.72 22.43
N SER A 687 64.59 21.34 23.39
CA SER A 687 64.13 21.47 24.77
C SER A 687 62.83 22.23 24.96
N GLY A 688 62.45 23.08 24.00
CA GLY A 688 61.22 23.83 23.96
C GLY A 688 60.05 23.11 23.28
N ILE A 689 60.25 21.89 22.73
CA ILE A 689 59.23 21.18 21.99
C ILE A 689 58.50 20.22 22.93
N LYS A 690 57.17 20.14 22.84
CA LYS A 690 56.36 19.25 23.65
C LYS A 690 56.66 17.77 23.29
N SER A 691 56.56 16.88 24.29
CA SER A 691 56.68 15.45 24.02
C SER A 691 55.63 14.99 22.97
N GLY A 692 56.05 14.28 21.95
CA GLY A 692 55.22 13.82 20.84
C GLY A 692 56.02 13.07 19.76
N ILE A 693 55.31 12.68 18.72
CA ILE A 693 55.90 12.14 17.48
C ILE A 693 56.03 13.27 16.48
N TYR A 694 57.23 13.39 15.88
CA TYR A 694 57.55 14.40 14.90
C TYR A 694 58.25 13.76 13.70
N PHE A 695 58.11 14.38 12.55
CA PHE A 695 58.79 14.00 11.30
C PHE A 695 59.87 15.03 10.99
N LEU A 696 60.97 14.54 10.45
CA LEU A 696 62.11 15.36 10.07
C LEU A 696 62.21 15.44 8.55
#